data_a4b38c3fbbc6c82ef963277e1762ae1a
#
_entry.id   a4b38c3fbbc6c82ef963277e1762ae1a
#
_cell.length_a   1.000
_cell.length_b   1.000
_cell.length_c   1.000
_cell.angle_alpha   90.00
_cell.angle_beta   90.00
_cell.angle_gamma   90.00
#
_symmetry.space_group_name_H-M   'P 1'
#
loop_
_entity.id
_entity.type
_entity.pdbx_description
1 polymer ?
#
loop_
_entity_poly.entity_id
_entity_poly.type
_entity_poly.pdbx_seq_one_letter_code
_entity_poly.pdbx_strand_id
1 'polypeptide(L)'
;MAVADTLSFGPFRLHGRNGPLLHGDQEVKLQPRTMALLWALASRPGEVVTKAQVLDAVWPRQAVSDNALSFQVQALRKALGDDTRAPRYVLTAHRVGFRFGVPVIRPDALADAAPDAEPQADRDASAADDDESLVGRDAELLQLNLAWERALTGRTDVVFVSGETGVGKSATLRAFQQRVRLQQPQAVQLSGHCLEGRGISEPYLPVIEALRTLLRDAPDSRPMELARHLAPSWLLLMPDLIDAADVALLRQQNAGVRPERMLRELAELLEQLSLPHGVLLTIEDLHWADRATLDWIGFLAQRSGSARMMVLASLRPTDAIIAAHPVSKLMLALKARQQASELPISGLSVDAVRRYLSARLDLTAYSDDLPQRVLERSGGLPLFMVQITDYLQRHPDPSDLRGAQLNDVIPEALNDLISLQLDDLSPEQRLLLEGASVAGADFSAAAAAAAAGRELDAVEPVLEQLARHRRFIEPNGLSIWPDGTTSGVYRFRHEMYSQVLRRQLLDSQRARMHRQIAERCEAAYGTRTAEIAGELALHFERGGWRSRALPYRIQTARNALVRVAYDALAREIEMGLALLDALPPGPERDESELALRVLAVTGLQSEFGYASPRTSDHIDRLIDLTTRCRNPELLELAHYCIWMRLHFGCRFSEAVESANRFQQLGLKIGSPLIQASGDTLASLSLHLHGRFVDAMDRNERAIGLLDQAGDRWFQNLSDVRGTAYTGRALLQWLLGYPDRALETARTVYAKVKSSGNPYAHCIVHVSSVCAVLMYRRDWSHLLVEAEIALQRAEQYGHRESRLWSRRYQALALAMLGEHERGLSLLWQALVEMREQGNHFGVPLDYLLGAECCLQRGDVDRARLALDEANTVMSLCDAVAFKSEALRLEGELRLAGSAHHDRTAERAAEDWMTQALQLASARQAPLLQLRAALSLGRLWRGQGRNDAAHPLVKTIYDGFVEGHDTVDLRAARQFLDQGP
;
A
#
# COMPACT_ATOMS: atom_id res chain seq x y z
N MET A 1 -30.88 -27.53 49.83
CA MET A 1 -30.40 -28.02 48.50
C MET A 1 -29.64 -26.85 47.91
N ALA A 2 -28.37 -27.03 47.68
CA ALA A 2 -27.45 -25.94 47.34
C ALA A 2 -27.77 -25.35 45.98
N VAL A 3 -27.85 -24.03 45.95
CA VAL A 3 -28.10 -23.16 44.77
C VAL A 3 -26.87 -23.05 43.91
N ALA A 4 -25.81 -23.83 44.16
CA ALA A 4 -24.41 -23.59 43.75
C ALA A 4 -24.04 -23.87 42.27
N ASP A 5 -24.93 -24.34 41.37
CA ASP A 5 -24.50 -24.71 40.01
C ASP A 5 -25.55 -24.43 38.91
N THR A 6 -26.17 -23.26 38.91
CA THR A 6 -27.13 -22.91 37.85
C THR A 6 -26.47 -22.14 36.72
N LEU A 7 -26.67 -22.64 35.48
CA LEU A 7 -26.21 -21.96 34.24
C LEU A 7 -27.42 -21.39 33.49
N SER A 8 -27.39 -20.11 33.17
CA SER A 8 -28.44 -19.43 32.37
C SER A 8 -27.87 -18.98 31.01
N PHE A 9 -28.56 -19.31 29.90
CA PHE A 9 -28.17 -18.96 28.55
C PHE A 9 -29.39 -18.77 27.63
N GLY A 10 -29.52 -17.63 27.05
CA GLY A 10 -30.72 -17.23 26.29
C GLY A 10 -31.98 -17.44 27.16
N PRO A 11 -33.05 -18.09 26.66
CA PRO A 11 -34.25 -18.36 27.43
C PRO A 11 -34.15 -19.60 28.33
N PHE A 12 -32.97 -20.27 28.37
CA PHE A 12 -32.78 -21.53 29.08
C PHE A 12 -32.08 -21.34 30.44
N ARG A 13 -32.52 -22.13 31.46
CA ARG A 13 -31.85 -22.28 32.75
C ARG A 13 -31.55 -23.74 33.03
N LEU A 14 -30.32 -24.08 33.31
CA LEU A 14 -29.86 -25.44 33.63
C LEU A 14 -29.44 -25.50 35.11
N HIS A 15 -30.12 -26.28 35.90
CA HIS A 15 -29.88 -26.42 37.33
C HIS A 15 -28.91 -27.57 37.63
N GLY A 16 -27.59 -27.29 37.58
CA GLY A 16 -26.55 -28.24 37.84
C GLY A 16 -26.35 -29.32 36.77
N ARG A 17 -25.32 -30.16 36.91
CA ARG A 17 -24.93 -31.19 35.91
C ARG A 17 -26.01 -32.20 35.59
N ASN A 18 -26.89 -32.51 36.58
CA ASN A 18 -27.95 -33.54 36.47
C ASN A 18 -29.34 -32.98 36.76
N GLY A 19 -29.49 -31.64 36.85
CA GLY A 19 -30.77 -31.02 37.15
C GLY A 19 -31.58 -30.72 35.88
N PRO A 20 -32.82 -30.22 36.04
CA PRO A 20 -33.69 -29.95 34.90
C PRO A 20 -33.19 -28.77 34.06
N LEU A 21 -33.35 -28.88 32.73
CA LEU A 21 -33.25 -27.75 31.82
C LEU A 21 -34.62 -27.07 31.68
N LEU A 22 -34.71 -25.81 32.00
CA LEU A 22 -35.96 -25.02 31.88
C LEU A 22 -35.89 -24.09 30.69
N HIS A 23 -36.91 -23.98 29.91
CA HIS A 23 -37.14 -22.94 28.90
C HIS A 23 -38.25 -22.00 29.39
N GLY A 24 -37.90 -20.85 29.94
CA GLY A 24 -38.77 -20.05 30.76
C GLY A 24 -39.15 -20.85 32.02
N ASP A 25 -40.45 -21.14 32.23
CA ASP A 25 -40.95 -21.94 33.34
C ASP A 25 -41.32 -23.41 32.94
N GLN A 26 -41.04 -23.83 31.70
CA GLN A 26 -41.34 -25.17 31.20
C GLN A 26 -40.08 -26.07 31.20
N GLU A 27 -40.20 -27.27 31.74
CA GLU A 27 -39.10 -28.26 31.73
C GLU A 27 -38.90 -28.88 30.35
N VAL A 28 -37.68 -28.80 29.83
CA VAL A 28 -37.22 -29.45 28.59
C VAL A 28 -36.59 -30.80 28.96
N LYS A 29 -37.29 -31.90 28.71
CA LYS A 29 -36.79 -33.26 29.04
C LYS A 29 -35.63 -33.65 28.13
N LEU A 30 -34.46 -33.83 28.68
CA LEU A 30 -33.26 -34.34 28.02
C LEU A 30 -32.91 -35.74 28.52
N GLN A 31 -32.38 -36.60 27.64
CA GLN A 31 -31.78 -37.86 28.08
C GLN A 31 -30.49 -37.59 28.88
N PRO A 32 -30.08 -38.44 29.84
CA PRO A 32 -28.92 -38.18 30.70
C PRO A 32 -27.61 -37.91 29.96
N ARG A 33 -27.38 -38.55 28.82
CA ARG A 33 -26.18 -38.32 27.98
C ARG A 33 -26.24 -37.01 27.21
N THR A 34 -27.42 -36.61 26.76
CA THR A 34 -27.62 -35.29 26.10
C THR A 34 -27.46 -34.15 27.12
N MET A 35 -27.90 -34.37 28.37
CA MET A 35 -27.69 -33.45 29.48
C MET A 35 -26.21 -33.31 29.84
N ALA A 36 -25.47 -34.41 29.92
CA ALA A 36 -24.04 -34.38 30.16
C ALA A 36 -23.27 -33.66 29.04
N LEU A 37 -23.70 -33.81 27.80
CA LEU A 37 -23.16 -33.08 26.65
C LEU A 37 -23.44 -31.57 26.78
N LEU A 38 -24.67 -31.19 27.10
CA LEU A 38 -25.04 -29.78 27.32
C LEU A 38 -24.21 -29.17 28.44
N TRP A 39 -24.09 -29.88 29.57
CA TRP A 39 -23.26 -29.39 30.67
C TRP A 39 -21.78 -29.22 30.30
N ALA A 40 -21.19 -30.20 29.59
CA ALA A 40 -19.80 -30.14 29.15
C ALA A 40 -19.51 -28.97 28.23
N LEU A 41 -20.49 -28.58 27.39
CA LEU A 41 -20.36 -27.43 26.46
C LEU A 41 -20.71 -26.12 27.15
N ALA A 42 -21.82 -26.02 27.89
CA ALA A 42 -22.29 -24.79 28.54
C ALA A 42 -21.43 -24.35 29.75
N SER A 43 -20.70 -25.27 30.37
CA SER A 43 -19.73 -24.94 31.44
C SER A 43 -18.46 -24.23 30.90
N ARG A 44 -18.21 -24.29 29.59
CA ARG A 44 -17.06 -23.63 28.88
C ARG A 44 -17.55 -22.84 27.70
N PRO A 45 -18.32 -21.75 27.91
CA PRO A 45 -18.88 -20.97 26.84
C PRO A 45 -17.77 -20.29 26.00
N GLY A 46 -17.91 -20.35 24.69
CA GLY A 46 -16.92 -19.77 23.77
C GLY A 46 -15.69 -20.65 23.48
N GLU A 47 -15.37 -21.66 24.33
CA GLU A 47 -14.23 -22.56 24.11
C GLU A 47 -14.60 -23.69 23.14
N VAL A 48 -13.62 -24.16 22.36
CA VAL A 48 -13.78 -25.37 21.53
C VAL A 48 -13.48 -26.59 22.40
N VAL A 49 -14.52 -27.35 22.74
CA VAL A 49 -14.35 -28.65 23.44
C VAL A 49 -14.07 -29.71 22.40
N THR A 50 -12.92 -30.36 22.47
CA THR A 50 -12.51 -31.39 21.49
C THR A 50 -13.39 -32.61 21.53
N LYS A 51 -13.47 -33.40 20.44
CA LYS A 51 -14.24 -34.65 20.41
C LYS A 51 -13.81 -35.60 21.53
N ALA A 52 -12.52 -35.70 21.82
CA ALA A 52 -11.99 -36.54 22.89
C ALA A 52 -12.50 -36.08 24.26
N GLN A 53 -12.48 -34.78 24.54
CA GLN A 53 -12.99 -34.21 25.79
C GLN A 53 -14.51 -34.40 25.95
N VAL A 54 -15.28 -34.27 24.86
CA VAL A 54 -16.72 -34.51 24.87
C VAL A 54 -17.00 -36.01 25.13
N LEU A 55 -16.26 -36.90 24.49
CA LEU A 55 -16.41 -38.35 24.68
C LEU A 55 -16.09 -38.75 26.12
N ASP A 56 -15.03 -38.21 26.69
CA ASP A 56 -14.65 -38.49 28.10
C ASP A 56 -15.69 -37.95 29.11
N ALA A 57 -16.28 -36.78 28.83
CA ALA A 57 -17.30 -36.18 29.69
C ALA A 57 -18.67 -36.88 29.64
N VAL A 58 -19.05 -37.44 28.47
CA VAL A 58 -20.36 -38.07 28.24
C VAL A 58 -20.34 -39.58 28.38
N TRP A 59 -19.20 -40.22 28.06
CA TRP A 59 -19.00 -41.68 28.14
C TRP A 59 -17.70 -42.07 28.88
N PRO A 60 -17.53 -41.74 30.15
CA PRO A 60 -16.29 -42.03 30.86
C PRO A 60 -15.97 -43.52 30.84
N ARG A 61 -14.79 -43.88 30.35
CA ARG A 61 -14.28 -45.27 30.25
C ARG A 61 -15.02 -46.20 29.28
N GLN A 62 -15.75 -45.69 28.30
CA GLN A 62 -16.41 -46.49 27.27
C GLN A 62 -15.88 -46.11 25.88
N ALA A 63 -15.49 -47.10 25.07
CA ALA A 63 -15.16 -46.85 23.66
C ALA A 63 -16.45 -46.65 22.84
N VAL A 64 -16.65 -45.51 22.24
CA VAL A 64 -17.87 -45.14 21.50
C VAL A 64 -17.51 -44.64 20.08
N SER A 65 -18.35 -44.99 19.11
CA SER A 65 -18.17 -44.53 17.72
C SER A 65 -18.57 -43.06 17.53
N ASP A 66 -17.98 -42.38 16.56
CA ASP A 66 -18.32 -40.98 16.16
C ASP A 66 -19.82 -40.80 15.84
N ASN A 67 -20.49 -41.84 15.39
CA ASN A 67 -21.96 -41.84 15.13
C ASN A 67 -22.78 -41.60 16.38
N ALA A 68 -22.38 -42.15 17.53
CA ALA A 68 -23.11 -41.98 18.80
C ALA A 68 -22.96 -40.52 19.32
N LEU A 69 -21.80 -39.91 19.16
CA LEU A 69 -21.59 -38.48 19.46
C LEU A 69 -22.44 -37.57 18.55
N SER A 70 -22.46 -37.84 17.23
CA SER A 70 -23.26 -37.11 16.28
C SER A 70 -24.76 -37.17 16.59
N PHE A 71 -25.24 -38.34 17.03
CA PHE A 71 -26.62 -38.52 17.47
C PHE A 71 -26.96 -37.66 18.70
N GLN A 72 -26.07 -37.60 19.71
CA GLN A 72 -26.32 -36.77 20.92
C GLN A 72 -26.29 -35.28 20.60
N VAL A 73 -25.39 -34.83 19.73
CA VAL A 73 -25.34 -33.44 19.26
C VAL A 73 -26.63 -33.06 18.51
N GLN A 74 -27.13 -33.95 17.67
CA GLN A 74 -28.40 -33.71 16.95
C GLN A 74 -29.59 -33.68 17.93
N ALA A 75 -29.63 -34.56 18.91
CA ALA A 75 -30.65 -34.55 19.95
C ALA A 75 -30.62 -33.28 20.80
N LEU A 76 -29.41 -32.79 21.13
CA LEU A 76 -29.24 -31.54 21.87
C LEU A 76 -29.70 -30.35 21.03
N ARG A 77 -29.30 -30.24 19.77
CA ARG A 77 -29.76 -29.18 18.86
C ARG A 77 -31.27 -29.15 18.76
N LYS A 78 -31.91 -30.30 18.57
CA LYS A 78 -33.36 -30.43 18.51
C LYS A 78 -34.04 -29.91 19.77
N ALA A 79 -33.48 -30.23 20.94
CA ALA A 79 -34.05 -29.81 22.22
C ALA A 79 -33.88 -28.31 22.51
N LEU A 80 -32.80 -27.71 22.01
CA LEU A 80 -32.55 -26.25 22.12
C LEU A 80 -33.23 -25.45 21.01
N GLY A 81 -33.88 -26.08 20.03
CA GLY A 81 -34.43 -25.41 18.84
C GLY A 81 -33.33 -24.85 17.92
N ASP A 82 -32.16 -25.49 17.89
CA ASP A 82 -30.99 -25.06 17.14
C ASP A 82 -31.01 -25.58 15.70
N ASP A 83 -30.98 -24.72 14.69
CA ASP A 83 -30.99 -25.11 13.27
C ASP A 83 -29.62 -25.68 12.87
N THR A 84 -29.60 -26.83 12.23
CA THR A 84 -28.37 -27.48 11.72
C THR A 84 -27.67 -26.70 10.62
N ARG A 85 -28.39 -25.81 9.87
CA ARG A 85 -27.86 -24.99 8.81
C ARG A 85 -27.35 -23.63 9.32
N ALA A 86 -27.91 -23.15 10.45
CA ALA A 86 -27.52 -21.90 11.11
C ALA A 86 -27.52 -22.09 12.64
N PRO A 87 -26.60 -22.91 13.19
CA PRO A 87 -26.60 -23.24 14.61
C PRO A 87 -26.24 -22.02 15.47
N ARG A 88 -27.06 -21.81 16.52
CA ARG A 88 -26.91 -20.68 17.46
C ARG A 88 -26.24 -21.14 18.78
N TYR A 89 -26.63 -22.30 19.29
CA TYR A 89 -26.19 -22.82 20.61
C TYR A 89 -25.00 -23.77 20.48
N VAL A 90 -25.07 -24.75 19.58
CA VAL A 90 -24.03 -25.78 19.45
C VAL A 90 -23.34 -25.65 18.08
N LEU A 91 -22.24 -24.95 18.06
CA LEU A 91 -21.43 -24.72 16.86
C LEU A 91 -20.47 -25.89 16.61
N THR A 92 -20.32 -26.33 15.36
CA THR A 92 -19.37 -27.38 15.01
C THR A 92 -18.02 -26.77 14.61
N ALA A 93 -16.96 -27.09 15.35
CA ALA A 93 -15.58 -26.77 14.93
C ALA A 93 -15.08 -27.95 14.06
N HIS A 94 -15.04 -27.76 12.74
CA HIS A 94 -14.73 -28.80 11.74
C HIS A 94 -13.46 -29.59 12.11
N ARG A 95 -13.54 -30.92 12.20
CA ARG A 95 -12.47 -31.86 12.56
C ARG A 95 -11.92 -31.75 13.99
N VAL A 96 -12.28 -30.75 14.78
CA VAL A 96 -11.75 -30.50 16.13
C VAL A 96 -12.75 -30.91 17.22
N GLY A 97 -13.98 -30.37 17.19
CA GLY A 97 -14.97 -30.62 18.25
C GLY A 97 -16.21 -29.73 18.12
N PHE A 98 -16.70 -29.26 19.28
CA PHE A 98 -17.91 -28.42 19.38
C PHE A 98 -17.67 -27.25 20.32
N ARG A 99 -18.36 -26.14 20.09
CA ARG A 99 -18.29 -24.93 20.90
C ARG A 99 -19.70 -24.46 21.26
N PHE A 100 -19.89 -23.99 22.50
CA PHE A 100 -21.15 -23.37 22.92
C PHE A 100 -21.14 -21.89 22.50
N GLY A 101 -22.07 -21.50 21.61
CA GLY A 101 -21.99 -20.21 20.85
C GLY A 101 -22.69 -19.03 21.53
N VAL A 102 -23.26 -19.21 22.75
CA VAL A 102 -23.96 -18.10 23.45
C VAL A 102 -23.35 -17.88 24.83
N PRO A 103 -23.38 -16.62 25.34
CA PRO A 103 -22.91 -16.32 26.70
C PRO A 103 -23.71 -17.12 27.76
N VAL A 104 -23.05 -17.60 28.79
CA VAL A 104 -23.64 -18.33 29.93
C VAL A 104 -23.40 -17.56 31.23
N ILE A 105 -24.48 -17.26 31.94
CA ILE A 105 -24.45 -16.52 33.20
C ILE A 105 -24.55 -17.51 34.34
N ARG A 106 -23.66 -17.41 35.36
CA ARG A 106 -23.70 -18.18 36.63
C ARG A 106 -24.19 -17.26 37.74
N PRO A 107 -25.35 -17.55 38.37
CA PRO A 107 -25.90 -16.72 39.45
C PRO A 107 -25.01 -16.63 40.70
N ASP A 108 -24.10 -17.59 40.92
CA ASP A 108 -23.30 -17.64 42.15
C ASP A 108 -22.09 -16.69 42.21
N ALA A 109 -21.79 -15.96 41.12
CA ALA A 109 -20.80 -14.91 41.17
C ALA A 109 -21.31 -13.63 41.89
N LEU A 110 -22.53 -13.65 42.41
CA LEU A 110 -23.20 -12.49 43.06
C LEU A 110 -23.51 -12.72 44.56
N ALA A 111 -23.10 -13.84 45.19
CA ALA A 111 -23.56 -14.22 46.55
C ALA A 111 -22.51 -14.07 47.68
N ASP A 112 -21.31 -13.62 47.45
CA ASP A 112 -20.27 -13.42 48.49
C ASP A 112 -19.80 -11.95 48.62
N ALA A 113 -20.75 -11.02 48.65
CA ALA A 113 -20.46 -9.64 49.07
C ALA A 113 -21.54 -9.23 50.09
N ALA A 114 -21.13 -9.02 51.34
CA ALA A 114 -21.94 -8.50 52.44
C ALA A 114 -22.50 -7.11 52.10
N PRO A 115 -23.65 -6.74 52.69
CA PRO A 115 -24.35 -5.51 52.29
C PRO A 115 -23.69 -4.30 53.01
N ASP A 116 -22.83 -3.60 52.31
CA ASP A 116 -22.44 -2.21 52.58
C ASP A 116 -21.36 -1.75 51.55
N ALA A 117 -21.71 -1.79 50.28
CA ALA A 117 -21.01 -1.02 49.25
C ALA A 117 -21.91 -0.95 48.00
N GLU A 118 -22.24 0.24 47.58
CA GLU A 118 -22.88 0.53 46.32
C GLU A 118 -22.14 -0.13 45.17
N PRO A 119 -22.80 -0.58 44.10
CA PRO A 119 -22.13 -1.31 43.03
C PRO A 119 -21.21 -0.34 42.24
N GLN A 120 -19.93 -0.40 42.51
CA GLN A 120 -18.92 0.17 41.63
C GLN A 120 -18.93 -0.57 40.32
N ALA A 121 -19.37 0.07 39.28
CA ALA A 121 -19.18 -0.25 37.90
C ALA A 121 -17.71 -0.08 37.55
N ASP A 122 -16.89 -1.14 37.79
CA ASP A 122 -15.45 -1.19 37.53
C ASP A 122 -15.21 -1.65 36.09
N ARG A 123 -15.61 -0.84 35.12
CA ARG A 123 -15.11 -0.86 33.73
C ARG A 123 -15.16 0.48 33.00
N ASP A 124 -15.66 1.55 33.64
CA ASP A 124 -15.67 2.90 33.07
C ASP A 124 -15.01 3.97 33.98
N ALA A 125 -14.30 3.58 35.03
CA ALA A 125 -13.71 4.53 35.97
C ALA A 125 -12.43 5.24 35.47
N SER A 126 -11.94 4.97 34.25
CA SER A 126 -10.86 5.78 33.67
C SER A 126 -11.37 6.92 32.77
N ALA A 127 -12.67 6.93 32.43
CA ALA A 127 -13.26 7.91 31.54
C ALA A 127 -14.02 9.05 32.27
N ALA A 128 -14.38 8.85 33.54
CA ALA A 128 -15.12 9.86 34.29
C ALA A 128 -14.22 10.89 35.00
N ASP A 129 -12.97 10.56 35.28
CA ASP A 129 -12.03 11.46 35.98
C ASP A 129 -11.33 12.49 35.06
N ASP A 130 -11.38 12.31 33.71
CA ASP A 130 -10.72 13.23 32.79
C ASP A 130 -11.51 14.50 32.45
N ASP A 131 -12.84 14.53 32.69
CA ASP A 131 -13.67 15.71 32.40
C ASP A 131 -13.60 16.76 33.53
N GLU A 132 -13.32 16.34 34.76
CA GLU A 132 -13.06 17.27 35.87
C GLU A 132 -11.70 17.96 35.82
N SER A 133 -10.76 17.50 34.94
CA SER A 133 -9.41 18.01 34.87
C SER A 133 -9.19 19.09 33.80
N LEU A 134 -10.03 19.17 32.78
CA LEU A 134 -9.87 20.14 31.69
C LEU A 134 -10.50 21.49 32.05
N VAL A 135 -9.67 22.44 32.42
CA VAL A 135 -10.11 23.77 32.82
C VAL A 135 -9.72 24.82 31.78
N GLY A 136 -10.64 25.72 31.42
CA GLY A 136 -10.33 26.89 30.59
C GLY A 136 -10.22 26.62 29.10
N ARG A 137 -10.90 25.58 28.58
CA ARG A 137 -10.97 25.22 27.17
C ARG A 137 -12.40 25.22 26.60
N ASP A 138 -13.29 25.91 27.25
CA ASP A 138 -14.70 25.91 26.89
C ASP A 138 -14.95 26.50 25.49
N ALA A 139 -14.21 27.55 25.12
CA ALA A 139 -14.29 28.18 23.80
C ALA A 139 -13.79 27.29 22.68
N GLU A 140 -12.65 26.61 22.90
CA GLU A 140 -12.05 25.69 21.94
C GLU A 140 -12.94 24.45 21.72
N LEU A 141 -13.50 23.88 22.79
CA LEU A 141 -14.46 22.77 22.71
C LEU A 141 -15.74 23.16 21.98
N LEU A 142 -16.22 24.40 22.18
CA LEU A 142 -17.37 24.89 21.42
C LEU A 142 -17.07 24.99 19.92
N GLN A 143 -15.90 25.51 19.55
CA GLN A 143 -15.50 25.57 18.13
C GLN A 143 -15.38 24.19 17.51
N LEU A 144 -14.82 23.21 18.22
CA LEU A 144 -14.75 21.81 17.77
C LEU A 144 -16.15 21.20 17.61
N ASN A 145 -17.09 21.47 18.54
CA ASN A 145 -18.48 21.01 18.40
C ASN A 145 -19.14 21.60 17.14
N LEU A 146 -18.96 22.89 16.88
CA LEU A 146 -19.53 23.54 15.68
C LEU A 146 -18.90 22.94 14.39
N ALA A 147 -17.62 22.60 14.41
CA ALA A 147 -16.97 21.92 13.28
C ALA A 147 -17.54 20.50 13.07
N TRP A 148 -17.77 19.77 14.15
CA TRP A 148 -18.38 18.44 14.09
C TRP A 148 -19.81 18.49 13.56
N GLU A 149 -20.63 19.42 14.02
CA GLU A 149 -21.98 19.62 13.50
C GLU A 149 -21.97 19.95 11.99
N ARG A 150 -21.04 20.80 11.54
CA ARG A 150 -20.86 21.04 10.10
C ARG A 150 -20.50 19.77 9.35
N ALA A 151 -19.58 18.96 9.88
CA ALA A 151 -19.20 17.69 9.25
C ALA A 151 -20.41 16.74 9.12
N LEU A 152 -21.28 16.67 10.10
CA LEU A 152 -22.50 15.84 10.07
C LEU A 152 -23.51 16.26 9.00
N THR A 153 -23.44 17.49 8.48
CA THR A 153 -24.31 17.92 7.37
C THR A 153 -23.90 17.31 6.00
N GLY A 154 -22.87 16.45 5.95
CA GLY A 154 -22.42 15.77 4.73
C GLY A 154 -21.25 16.48 4.04
N ARG A 155 -20.38 17.13 4.81
CA ARG A 155 -19.16 17.77 4.33
C ARG A 155 -17.96 17.30 5.15
N THR A 156 -16.86 16.94 4.48
CA THR A 156 -15.58 16.71 5.17
C THR A 156 -15.06 18.04 5.74
N ASP A 157 -14.85 18.12 7.05
CA ASP A 157 -14.24 19.27 7.73
C ASP A 157 -12.88 18.88 8.32
N VAL A 158 -11.82 19.64 8.02
CA VAL A 158 -10.47 19.42 8.55
C VAL A 158 -10.12 20.53 9.54
N VAL A 159 -9.79 20.15 10.77
CA VAL A 159 -9.42 21.10 11.82
C VAL A 159 -8.00 20.83 12.30
N PHE A 160 -7.13 21.82 12.12
CA PHE A 160 -5.78 21.80 12.64
C PHE A 160 -5.71 22.44 14.02
N VAL A 161 -5.39 21.66 15.04
CA VAL A 161 -5.19 22.14 16.40
C VAL A 161 -3.72 22.48 16.58
N SER A 162 -3.40 23.77 16.55
CA SER A 162 -2.03 24.28 16.61
C SER A 162 -1.68 24.82 18.01
N GLY A 163 -0.43 24.65 18.42
CA GLY A 163 0.07 25.17 19.69
C GLY A 163 1.38 24.51 20.12
N GLU A 164 2.09 25.16 21.03
CA GLU A 164 3.39 24.73 21.50
C GLU A 164 3.32 23.50 22.44
N THR A 165 4.48 22.96 22.76
CA THR A 165 4.62 21.84 23.69
C THR A 165 4.04 22.16 25.07
N GLY A 166 3.24 21.27 25.63
CA GLY A 166 2.67 21.43 26.99
C GLY A 166 1.47 22.33 27.11
N VAL A 167 0.95 22.91 26.00
CA VAL A 167 -0.20 23.83 26.01
C VAL A 167 -1.55 23.12 26.20
N GLY A 168 -1.58 21.79 26.11
CA GLY A 168 -2.78 20.99 26.38
C GLY A 168 -3.56 20.56 25.13
N LYS A 169 -2.92 20.47 23.94
CA LYS A 169 -3.55 19.98 22.70
C LYS A 169 -4.19 18.59 22.88
N SER A 170 -3.42 17.60 23.29
CA SER A 170 -3.91 16.22 23.45
C SER A 170 -5.01 16.10 24.50
N ALA A 171 -4.96 16.88 25.58
CA ALA A 171 -6.04 16.92 26.58
C ALA A 171 -7.34 17.48 25.97
N THR A 172 -7.24 18.54 25.16
CA THR A 172 -8.40 19.11 24.45
C THR A 172 -9.00 18.14 23.44
N LEU A 173 -8.14 17.42 22.69
CA LEU A 173 -8.57 16.39 21.71
C LEU A 173 -9.30 15.24 22.43
N ARG A 174 -8.74 14.72 23.51
CA ARG A 174 -9.33 13.62 24.30
C ARG A 174 -10.71 14.03 24.90
N ALA A 175 -10.79 15.20 25.48
CA ALA A 175 -12.05 15.72 26.03
C ALA A 175 -13.13 15.87 24.94
N PHE A 176 -12.73 16.33 23.74
CA PHE A 176 -13.64 16.40 22.60
C PHE A 176 -14.10 15.03 22.12
N GLN A 177 -13.18 14.06 21.97
CA GLN A 177 -13.50 12.67 21.59
C GLN A 177 -14.47 12.04 22.59
N GLN A 178 -14.25 12.24 23.89
CA GLN A 178 -15.14 11.75 24.95
C GLN A 178 -16.51 12.39 24.84
N ARG A 179 -16.59 13.69 24.58
CA ARG A 179 -17.85 14.41 24.38
C ARG A 179 -18.65 13.87 23.20
N VAL A 180 -17.98 13.63 22.05
CA VAL A 180 -18.60 12.98 20.87
C VAL A 180 -19.08 11.57 21.21
N ARG A 181 -18.29 10.78 21.97
CA ARG A 181 -18.67 9.42 22.41
C ARG A 181 -19.93 9.42 23.28
N LEU A 182 -20.06 10.40 24.18
CA LEU A 182 -21.22 10.51 25.05
C LEU A 182 -22.48 11.02 24.31
N GLN A 183 -22.30 11.99 23.41
CA GLN A 183 -23.42 12.60 22.69
C GLN A 183 -23.86 11.77 21.48
N GLN A 184 -22.96 11.07 20.85
CA GLN A 184 -23.18 10.27 19.64
C GLN A 184 -22.43 8.92 19.72
N PRO A 185 -22.91 7.98 20.54
CA PRO A 185 -22.22 6.71 20.79
C PRO A 185 -22.02 5.84 19.54
N GLN A 186 -22.79 6.11 18.48
CA GLN A 186 -22.74 5.36 17.22
C GLN A 186 -21.76 5.98 16.20
N ALA A 187 -21.19 7.16 16.48
CA ALA A 187 -20.17 7.75 15.61
C ALA A 187 -18.88 6.91 15.63
N VAL A 188 -18.31 6.67 14.45
CA VAL A 188 -17.05 5.95 14.34
C VAL A 188 -15.90 6.88 14.73
N GLN A 189 -15.16 6.51 15.76
CA GLN A 189 -13.98 7.27 16.19
C GLN A 189 -12.71 6.50 15.85
N LEU A 190 -11.80 7.17 15.16
CA LEU A 190 -10.51 6.67 14.73
C LEU A 190 -9.40 7.56 15.29
N SER A 191 -8.37 6.97 15.87
CA SER A 191 -7.25 7.72 16.44
C SER A 191 -5.92 7.14 15.96
N GLY A 192 -5.05 7.99 15.47
CA GLY A 192 -3.69 7.66 15.07
C GLY A 192 -2.69 8.67 15.62
N HIS A 193 -1.46 8.22 15.85
CA HIS A 193 -0.38 9.06 16.39
C HIS A 193 0.82 9.07 15.44
N CYS A 194 1.36 10.24 15.19
CA CYS A 194 2.63 10.37 14.48
C CYS A 194 3.77 10.31 15.49
N LEU A 195 4.72 9.42 15.29
CA LEU A 195 5.81 9.19 16.23
C LEU A 195 7.11 9.82 15.71
N GLU A 196 7.86 10.47 16.61
CA GLU A 196 9.17 11.04 16.29
C GLU A 196 10.11 9.95 15.75
N GLY A 197 10.61 10.16 14.53
CA GLY A 197 11.54 9.22 13.86
C GLY A 197 10.89 7.98 13.22
N ARG A 198 9.65 7.61 13.53
CA ARG A 198 8.93 6.49 12.89
C ARG A 198 8.13 6.94 11.67
N GLY A 199 7.54 8.12 11.66
CA GLY A 199 6.77 8.65 10.53
C GLY A 199 7.60 8.83 9.25
N ILE A 200 8.93 8.83 9.35
CA ILE A 200 9.83 8.90 8.20
C ILE A 200 9.99 7.54 7.52
N SER A 201 9.94 6.44 8.29
CA SER A 201 10.25 5.09 7.83
C SER A 201 9.03 4.24 7.48
N GLU A 202 7.84 4.57 8.01
CA GLU A 202 6.61 3.79 7.80
C GLU A 202 5.47 4.67 7.27
N PRO A 203 5.28 4.71 5.96
CA PRO A 203 4.20 5.46 5.33
C PRO A 203 2.82 5.04 5.80
N TYR A 204 1.93 6.02 6.01
CA TYR A 204 0.56 5.85 6.49
C TYR A 204 0.42 5.25 7.89
N LEU A 205 1.49 5.14 8.68
CA LEU A 205 1.46 4.48 9.99
C LEU A 205 0.30 4.95 10.88
N PRO A 206 0.06 6.26 11.12
CA PRO A 206 -1.03 6.71 12.00
C PRO A 206 -2.41 6.31 11.48
N VAL A 207 -2.57 6.21 10.17
CA VAL A 207 -3.83 5.80 9.54
C VAL A 207 -4.03 4.28 9.63
N ILE A 208 -2.95 3.51 9.42
CA ILE A 208 -2.95 2.06 9.56
C ILE A 208 -3.28 1.67 11.01
N GLU A 209 -2.71 2.34 12.00
CA GLU A 209 -3.01 2.09 13.42
C GLU A 209 -4.47 2.37 13.75
N ALA A 210 -5.00 3.50 13.27
CA ALA A 210 -6.39 3.87 13.45
C ALA A 210 -7.36 2.85 12.84
N LEU A 211 -7.07 2.39 11.61
CA LEU A 211 -7.86 1.36 10.93
C LEU A 211 -7.73 -0.02 11.61
N ARG A 212 -6.52 -0.39 12.01
CA ARG A 212 -6.27 -1.67 12.68
C ARG A 212 -7.09 -1.79 13.97
N THR A 213 -7.18 -0.73 14.76
CA THR A 213 -8.01 -0.71 15.96
C THR A 213 -9.48 -0.95 15.62
N LEU A 214 -10.02 -0.24 14.63
CA LEU A 214 -11.41 -0.40 14.19
C LEU A 214 -11.73 -1.82 13.68
N LEU A 215 -10.81 -2.41 12.91
CA LEU A 215 -11.05 -3.69 12.22
C LEU A 215 -10.79 -4.90 13.11
N ARG A 216 -9.91 -4.79 14.13
CA ARG A 216 -9.59 -5.87 15.07
C ARG A 216 -10.72 -6.19 16.03
N ASP A 217 -11.40 -5.17 16.52
CA ASP A 217 -12.40 -5.31 17.58
C ASP A 217 -13.67 -6.05 17.15
N ALA A 218 -13.86 -6.22 15.83
CA ALA A 218 -15.00 -6.95 15.29
C ALA A 218 -14.70 -7.55 13.90
N PRO A 219 -14.03 -8.73 13.81
CA PRO A 219 -13.58 -9.32 12.54
C PRO A 219 -14.70 -9.70 11.57
N ASP A 220 -15.92 -9.96 12.07
CA ASP A 220 -17.13 -10.26 11.27
C ASP A 220 -18.07 -9.03 11.17
N SER A 221 -17.54 -7.82 11.37
CA SER A 221 -18.34 -6.61 11.39
C SER A 221 -18.50 -5.98 10.02
N ARG A 222 -19.49 -5.10 9.90
CA ARG A 222 -19.69 -4.25 8.72
C ARG A 222 -18.43 -3.48 8.29
N PRO A 223 -17.60 -2.90 9.18
CA PRO A 223 -16.34 -2.28 8.80
C PRO A 223 -15.37 -3.22 8.08
N MET A 224 -15.23 -4.46 8.54
CA MET A 224 -14.36 -5.46 7.91
C MET A 224 -14.89 -5.88 6.53
N GLU A 225 -16.20 -6.10 6.39
CA GLU A 225 -16.82 -6.40 5.09
C GLU A 225 -16.59 -5.27 4.09
N LEU A 226 -16.81 -4.02 4.52
CA LEU A 226 -16.55 -2.85 3.68
C LEU A 226 -15.07 -2.74 3.31
N ALA A 227 -14.16 -2.98 4.24
CA ALA A 227 -12.71 -2.94 3.98
C ALA A 227 -12.29 -4.00 2.95
N ARG A 228 -12.84 -5.22 3.00
CA ARG A 228 -12.58 -6.28 2.00
C ARG A 228 -12.99 -5.87 0.59
N HIS A 229 -14.10 -5.13 0.46
CA HIS A 229 -14.63 -4.72 -0.85
C HIS A 229 -14.04 -3.41 -1.38
N LEU A 230 -13.87 -2.41 -0.52
CA LEU A 230 -13.52 -1.04 -0.91
C LEU A 230 -12.04 -0.71 -0.73
N ALA A 231 -11.36 -1.36 0.22
CA ALA A 231 -9.98 -1.04 0.58
C ALA A 231 -9.05 -2.27 0.65
N PRO A 232 -9.06 -3.17 -0.36
CA PRO A 232 -8.26 -4.40 -0.34
C PRO A 232 -6.76 -4.13 -0.26
N SER A 233 -6.27 -3.03 -0.84
CA SER A 233 -4.86 -2.64 -0.74
C SER A 233 -4.44 -2.28 0.69
N TRP A 234 -5.36 -1.74 1.50
CA TRP A 234 -5.11 -1.42 2.90
C TRP A 234 -5.07 -2.65 3.79
N LEU A 235 -5.88 -3.67 3.49
CA LEU A 235 -5.83 -4.94 4.22
C LEU A 235 -4.49 -5.67 4.04
N LEU A 236 -3.84 -5.50 2.89
CA LEU A 236 -2.48 -6.03 2.68
C LEU A 236 -1.41 -5.38 3.59
N LEU A 237 -1.68 -4.18 4.11
CA LEU A 237 -0.81 -3.52 5.08
C LEU A 237 -1.06 -4.01 6.52
N MET A 238 -2.12 -4.81 6.71
CA MET A 238 -2.54 -5.38 7.99
C MET A 238 -2.76 -6.90 7.85
N PRO A 239 -1.73 -7.67 7.49
CA PRO A 239 -1.87 -9.10 7.17
C PRO A 239 -2.29 -9.96 8.37
N ASP A 240 -2.15 -9.43 9.57
CA ASP A 240 -2.61 -10.04 10.82
C ASP A 240 -4.14 -10.08 10.99
N LEU A 241 -4.88 -9.30 10.20
CA LEU A 241 -6.34 -9.21 10.23
C LEU A 241 -7.05 -10.15 9.24
N ILE A 242 -6.31 -10.81 8.36
CA ILE A 242 -6.85 -11.67 7.29
C ILE A 242 -6.10 -12.99 7.20
N ASP A 243 -6.75 -14.02 6.67
CA ASP A 243 -6.15 -15.36 6.52
C ASP A 243 -5.02 -15.38 5.48
N ALA A 244 -4.05 -16.27 5.65
CA ALA A 244 -2.90 -16.40 4.74
C ALA A 244 -3.32 -16.68 3.27
N ALA A 245 -4.43 -17.36 3.05
CA ALA A 245 -5.00 -17.59 1.72
C ALA A 245 -5.53 -16.30 1.09
N ASP A 246 -6.21 -15.47 1.89
CA ASP A 246 -6.72 -14.17 1.47
C ASP A 246 -5.56 -13.21 1.19
N VAL A 247 -4.49 -13.23 2.01
CA VAL A 247 -3.27 -12.44 1.76
C VAL A 247 -2.66 -12.79 0.41
N ALA A 248 -2.53 -14.08 0.08
CA ALA A 248 -1.99 -14.51 -1.20
C ALA A 248 -2.85 -14.05 -2.39
N LEU A 249 -4.18 -14.19 -2.26
CA LEU A 249 -5.15 -13.74 -3.26
C LEU A 249 -5.11 -12.21 -3.45
N LEU A 250 -5.14 -11.46 -2.36
CA LEU A 250 -5.09 -10.00 -2.39
C LEU A 250 -3.76 -9.49 -2.96
N ARG A 251 -2.63 -10.12 -2.64
CA ARG A 251 -1.32 -9.77 -3.26
C ARG A 251 -1.35 -9.95 -4.76
N GLN A 252 -1.94 -11.04 -5.24
CA GLN A 252 -2.08 -11.30 -6.67
C GLN A 252 -2.99 -10.27 -7.34
N GLN A 253 -4.10 -9.90 -6.70
CA GLN A 253 -5.08 -8.94 -7.21
C GLN A 253 -4.59 -7.48 -7.16
N ASN A 254 -3.66 -7.15 -6.27
CA ASN A 254 -3.16 -5.79 -6.04
C ASN A 254 -1.72 -5.57 -6.53
N ALA A 255 -1.16 -6.46 -7.33
CA ALA A 255 0.14 -6.25 -7.94
C ALA A 255 0.14 -4.96 -8.80
N GLY A 256 1.08 -4.05 -8.54
CA GLY A 256 1.21 -2.78 -9.27
C GLY A 256 0.21 -1.67 -8.87
N VAL A 257 -0.35 -1.74 -7.66
CA VAL A 257 -1.21 -0.68 -7.10
C VAL A 257 -0.43 0.63 -7.01
N ARG A 258 -1.09 1.75 -7.34
CA ARG A 258 -0.53 3.11 -7.26
C ARG A 258 -1.06 3.89 -6.05
N PRO A 259 -0.34 4.95 -5.60
CA PRO A 259 -0.77 5.79 -4.49
C PRO A 259 -2.20 6.30 -4.66
N GLU A 260 -2.56 6.77 -5.86
CA GLU A 260 -3.88 7.34 -6.14
C GLU A 260 -5.03 6.33 -5.94
N ARG A 261 -4.75 5.04 -6.14
CA ARG A 261 -5.74 3.99 -5.86
C ARG A 261 -5.88 3.79 -4.36
N MET A 262 -4.77 3.71 -3.63
CA MET A 262 -4.80 3.60 -2.17
C MET A 262 -5.55 4.78 -1.52
N LEU A 263 -5.27 6.02 -1.99
CA LEU A 263 -5.97 7.20 -1.52
C LEU A 263 -7.48 7.11 -1.73
N ARG A 264 -7.93 6.62 -2.91
CA ARG A 264 -9.35 6.46 -3.24
C ARG A 264 -10.02 5.35 -2.43
N GLU A 265 -9.39 4.18 -2.33
CA GLU A 265 -9.93 3.04 -1.58
C GLU A 265 -10.25 3.43 -0.14
N LEU A 266 -9.30 4.10 0.54
CA LEU A 266 -9.51 4.53 1.92
C LEU A 266 -10.57 5.62 2.03
N ALA A 267 -10.57 6.59 1.12
CA ALA A 267 -11.59 7.62 1.13
C ALA A 267 -13.00 7.04 0.95
N GLU A 268 -13.17 6.09 0.03
CA GLU A 268 -14.43 5.39 -0.21
C GLU A 268 -14.87 4.56 1.01
N LEU A 269 -13.92 3.87 1.65
CA LEU A 269 -14.19 3.14 2.89
C LEU A 269 -14.71 4.08 3.99
N LEU A 270 -14.01 5.18 4.24
CA LEU A 270 -14.41 6.14 5.27
C LEU A 270 -15.71 6.87 4.93
N GLU A 271 -15.97 7.17 3.65
CA GLU A 271 -17.24 7.70 3.19
C GLU A 271 -18.40 6.75 3.54
N GLN A 272 -18.27 5.46 3.22
CA GLN A 272 -19.30 4.47 3.53
C GLN A 272 -19.48 4.24 5.03
N LEU A 273 -18.39 4.28 5.81
CA LEU A 273 -18.47 4.23 7.28
C LEU A 273 -19.13 5.46 7.88
N SER A 274 -19.00 6.62 7.24
CA SER A 274 -19.54 7.89 7.74
C SER A 274 -21.05 8.04 7.54
N LEU A 275 -21.64 7.35 6.58
CA LEU A 275 -23.05 7.54 6.18
C LEU A 275 -24.06 7.36 7.32
N PRO A 276 -23.95 6.36 8.23
CA PRO A 276 -24.94 6.22 9.28
C PRO A 276 -24.85 7.32 10.34
N HIS A 277 -23.67 7.57 10.92
CA HIS A 277 -23.53 8.33 12.18
C HIS A 277 -22.34 9.30 12.23
N GLY A 278 -21.58 9.40 11.15
CA GLY A 278 -20.38 10.23 11.06
C GLY A 278 -19.09 9.51 11.49
N VAL A 279 -17.95 10.04 11.02
CA VAL A 279 -16.59 9.58 11.35
C VAL A 279 -15.80 10.75 11.93
N LEU A 280 -15.22 10.55 13.10
CA LEU A 280 -14.22 11.44 13.70
C LEU A 280 -12.85 10.77 13.61
N LEU A 281 -11.98 11.29 12.77
CA LEU A 281 -10.59 10.85 12.65
C LEU A 281 -9.69 11.83 13.36
N THR A 282 -8.98 11.38 14.39
CA THR A 282 -8.01 12.19 15.13
C THR A 282 -6.60 11.72 14.80
N ILE A 283 -5.71 12.65 14.42
CA ILE A 283 -4.29 12.38 14.18
C ILE A 283 -3.47 13.35 15.05
N GLU A 284 -2.73 12.79 16.00
CA GLU A 284 -1.88 13.59 16.87
C GLU A 284 -0.46 13.76 16.30
N ASP A 285 0.13 14.93 16.60
CA ASP A 285 1.50 15.33 16.27
C ASP A 285 1.85 15.24 14.77
N LEU A 286 0.96 15.78 13.94
CA LEU A 286 1.05 15.75 12.46
C LEU A 286 2.36 16.34 11.89
N HIS A 287 3.11 17.11 12.67
CA HIS A 287 4.44 17.62 12.31
C HIS A 287 5.52 16.53 12.24
N TRP A 288 5.19 15.30 12.63
CA TRP A 288 6.02 14.09 12.43
C TRP A 288 5.43 13.12 11.41
N ALA A 289 4.33 13.49 10.74
CA ALA A 289 3.70 12.63 9.75
C ALA A 289 4.59 12.41 8.52
N ASP A 290 4.47 11.23 7.94
CA ASP A 290 5.03 10.96 6.62
C ASP A 290 4.29 11.72 5.51
N ARG A 291 4.95 11.90 4.37
CA ARG A 291 4.36 12.64 3.25
C ARG A 291 3.12 11.98 2.68
N ALA A 292 3.08 10.65 2.64
CA ALA A 292 1.93 9.93 2.10
C ALA A 292 0.67 10.13 2.95
N THR A 293 0.82 10.20 4.29
CA THR A 293 -0.27 10.59 5.20
C THR A 293 -0.77 12.01 4.92
N LEU A 294 0.15 12.97 4.70
CA LEU A 294 -0.23 14.36 4.38
C LEU A 294 -0.93 14.48 3.03
N ASP A 295 -0.44 13.79 2.01
CA ASP A 295 -1.03 13.76 0.67
C ASP A 295 -2.43 13.15 0.72
N TRP A 296 -2.64 12.12 1.55
CA TRP A 296 -3.96 11.53 1.77
C TRP A 296 -4.94 12.49 2.47
N ILE A 297 -4.51 13.19 3.52
CA ILE A 297 -5.34 14.22 4.17
C ILE A 297 -5.72 15.31 3.15
N GLY A 298 -4.75 15.75 2.33
CA GLY A 298 -4.98 16.72 1.27
C GLY A 298 -5.98 16.22 0.22
N PHE A 299 -5.88 14.97 -0.19
CA PHE A 299 -6.83 14.32 -1.10
C PHE A 299 -8.24 14.26 -0.51
N LEU A 300 -8.35 13.83 0.76
CA LEU A 300 -9.61 13.71 1.47
C LEU A 300 -10.34 15.05 1.60
N ALA A 301 -9.59 16.12 1.95
CA ALA A 301 -10.13 17.47 2.10
C ALA A 301 -10.66 18.07 0.78
N GLN A 302 -10.10 17.65 -0.38
CA GLN A 302 -10.49 18.15 -1.69
C GLN A 302 -11.67 17.38 -2.31
N ARG A 303 -12.06 16.26 -1.71
CA ARG A 303 -13.11 15.41 -2.26
C ARG A 303 -14.50 15.98 -1.97
N SER A 304 -15.27 16.21 -3.02
CA SER A 304 -16.64 16.77 -2.96
C SER A 304 -17.67 15.65 -2.73
N GLY A 305 -17.53 14.87 -1.66
CA GLY A 305 -18.44 13.78 -1.33
C GLY A 305 -19.51 14.19 -0.31
N SER A 306 -20.49 13.31 -0.09
CA SER A 306 -21.50 13.43 1.00
C SER A 306 -21.00 12.87 2.34
N ALA A 307 -19.67 12.75 2.52
CA ALA A 307 -19.07 12.19 3.72
C ALA A 307 -19.35 13.03 4.95
N ARG A 308 -19.87 12.40 6.00
CA ARG A 308 -20.05 13.01 7.33
C ARG A 308 -18.80 12.79 8.16
N MET A 309 -17.74 13.53 7.86
CA MET A 309 -16.43 13.25 8.43
C MET A 309 -15.72 14.50 8.92
N MET A 310 -15.13 14.41 10.10
CA MET A 310 -14.22 15.40 10.63
C MET A 310 -12.83 14.78 10.80
N VAL A 311 -11.83 15.46 10.27
CA VAL A 311 -10.41 15.16 10.50
C VAL A 311 -9.87 16.18 11.48
N LEU A 312 -9.42 15.72 12.64
CA LEU A 312 -8.90 16.55 13.71
C LEU A 312 -7.42 16.25 13.90
N ALA A 313 -6.55 17.20 13.58
CA ALA A 313 -5.11 16.97 13.56
C ALA A 313 -4.37 17.96 14.47
N SER A 314 -3.55 17.46 15.41
CA SER A 314 -2.69 18.34 16.22
C SER A 314 -1.32 18.54 15.59
N LEU A 315 -0.75 19.72 15.78
CA LEU A 315 0.61 20.04 15.32
C LEU A 315 1.30 21.10 16.18
N ARG A 316 2.63 21.14 16.11
CA ARG A 316 3.48 22.18 16.69
C ARG A 316 4.02 23.04 15.56
N PRO A 317 3.58 24.31 15.43
CA PRO A 317 4.01 25.17 14.33
C PRO A 317 5.52 25.40 14.30
N THR A 318 6.13 25.62 15.47
CA THR A 318 7.58 25.88 15.58
C THR A 318 8.39 24.68 15.11
N ASP A 319 8.07 23.46 15.53
CA ASP A 319 8.76 22.23 15.11
C ASP A 319 8.60 21.99 13.61
N ALA A 320 7.38 22.20 13.07
CA ALA A 320 7.09 22.07 11.65
C ALA A 320 7.89 23.06 10.79
N ILE A 321 8.11 24.29 11.27
CA ILE A 321 8.88 25.32 10.56
C ILE A 321 10.38 24.99 10.61
N ILE A 322 10.92 24.64 11.79
CA ILE A 322 12.33 24.30 11.97
C ILE A 322 12.72 23.10 11.10
N ALA A 323 11.87 22.08 11.05
CA ALA A 323 12.08 20.90 10.22
C ALA A 323 11.76 21.12 8.73
N ALA A 324 11.31 22.30 8.33
CA ALA A 324 10.77 22.58 6.97
C ALA A 324 9.71 21.53 6.53
N HIS A 325 8.89 21.05 7.48
CA HIS A 325 7.98 19.95 7.28
C HIS A 325 6.83 20.33 6.33
N PRO A 326 6.40 19.42 5.41
CA PRO A 326 5.36 19.72 4.40
C PRO A 326 3.99 20.08 4.97
N VAL A 327 3.70 19.74 6.23
CA VAL A 327 2.42 20.03 6.90
C VAL A 327 2.07 21.52 6.88
N SER A 328 3.06 22.41 7.02
CA SER A 328 2.83 23.85 6.99
C SER A 328 2.29 24.31 5.63
N LYS A 329 2.81 23.75 4.53
CA LYS A 329 2.34 24.03 3.16
C LYS A 329 0.94 23.47 2.93
N LEU A 330 0.68 22.24 3.39
CA LEU A 330 -0.65 21.61 3.31
C LEU A 330 -1.69 22.45 4.05
N MET A 331 -1.44 22.81 5.29
CA MET A 331 -2.36 23.62 6.11
C MET A 331 -2.68 24.95 5.43
N LEU A 332 -1.68 25.67 4.93
CA LEU A 332 -1.87 26.94 4.21
C LEU A 332 -2.70 26.75 2.94
N ALA A 333 -2.41 25.71 2.16
CA ALA A 333 -3.14 25.43 0.92
C ALA A 333 -4.62 25.09 1.16
N LEU A 334 -4.91 24.28 2.18
CA LEU A 334 -6.29 23.92 2.54
C LEU A 334 -7.06 25.09 3.14
N LYS A 335 -6.43 25.91 3.99
CA LYS A 335 -7.02 27.15 4.53
C LYS A 335 -7.35 28.14 3.42
N ALA A 336 -6.45 28.35 2.47
CA ALA A 336 -6.67 29.26 1.33
C ALA A 336 -7.87 28.84 0.47
N ARG A 337 -8.19 27.52 0.41
CA ARG A 337 -9.35 26.98 -0.30
C ARG A 337 -10.61 26.81 0.58
N GLN A 338 -10.59 27.27 1.83
CA GLN A 338 -11.68 27.09 2.81
C GLN A 338 -12.05 25.60 3.04
N GLN A 339 -11.09 24.71 2.91
CA GLN A 339 -11.25 23.26 3.13
C GLN A 339 -10.75 22.80 4.50
N ALA A 340 -10.10 23.69 5.24
CA ALA A 340 -9.65 23.44 6.60
C ALA A 340 -9.73 24.71 7.45
N SER A 341 -9.89 24.51 8.76
CA SER A 341 -9.78 25.56 9.78
C SER A 341 -8.61 25.29 10.72
N GLU A 342 -8.12 26.34 11.37
CA GLU A 342 -7.09 26.23 12.40
C GLU A 342 -7.67 26.71 13.74
N LEU A 343 -7.44 25.90 14.76
CA LEU A 343 -7.77 26.19 16.15
C LEU A 343 -6.46 26.36 16.94
N PRO A 344 -5.97 27.60 17.11
CA PRO A 344 -4.79 27.83 17.92
C PRO A 344 -5.10 27.65 19.39
N ILE A 345 -4.33 26.83 20.10
CA ILE A 345 -4.41 26.67 21.55
C ILE A 345 -3.30 27.48 22.21
N SER A 346 -3.69 28.44 23.03
CA SER A 346 -2.80 29.31 23.80
C SER A 346 -2.72 28.88 25.28
N GLY A 347 -1.83 29.52 26.03
CA GLY A 347 -1.74 29.36 27.50
C GLY A 347 -3.06 29.64 28.21
N LEU A 348 -3.24 29.09 29.42
CA LEU A 348 -4.40 29.26 30.23
C LEU A 348 -4.48 30.71 30.81
N SER A 349 -5.68 31.20 31.01
CA SER A 349 -5.92 32.48 31.70
C SER A 349 -5.76 32.34 33.22
N VAL A 350 -5.60 33.45 33.92
CA VAL A 350 -5.50 33.48 35.40
C VAL A 350 -6.73 32.86 36.07
N ASP A 351 -7.91 33.06 35.48
CA ASP A 351 -9.16 32.47 36.02
C ASP A 351 -9.18 30.95 35.84
N ALA A 352 -8.67 30.46 34.76
CA ALA A 352 -8.52 29.01 34.54
C ALA A 352 -7.46 28.41 35.50
N VAL A 353 -6.32 29.07 35.70
CA VAL A 353 -5.33 28.69 36.72
C VAL A 353 -5.95 28.68 38.10
N ARG A 354 -6.70 29.72 38.48
CA ARG A 354 -7.41 29.78 39.77
C ARG A 354 -8.37 28.61 39.97
N ARG A 355 -9.21 28.30 38.97
CA ARG A 355 -10.15 27.17 39.01
C ARG A 355 -9.40 25.82 39.15
N TYR A 356 -8.30 25.66 38.46
CA TYR A 356 -7.49 24.45 38.55
C TYR A 356 -6.86 24.26 39.93
N LEU A 357 -6.30 25.33 40.50
CA LEU A 357 -5.66 25.30 41.81
C LEU A 357 -6.70 25.10 42.94
N SER A 358 -7.87 25.75 42.85
CA SER A 358 -8.91 25.61 43.87
C SER A 358 -9.54 24.20 43.93
N ALA A 359 -9.49 23.44 42.84
CA ALA A 359 -9.93 22.05 42.81
C ALA A 359 -8.94 21.09 43.49
N ARG A 360 -7.68 21.52 43.73
CA ARG A 360 -6.58 20.62 44.16
C ARG A 360 -5.85 21.07 45.40
N LEU A 361 -5.95 22.37 45.77
CA LEU A 361 -5.29 22.98 46.90
C LEU A 361 -6.31 23.76 47.70
N ASP A 362 -6.17 23.79 49.04
CA ASP A 362 -6.88 24.73 49.87
C ASP A 362 -6.25 26.12 49.73
N LEU A 363 -6.77 26.92 48.79
CA LEU A 363 -6.23 28.26 48.51
C LEU A 363 -6.29 29.21 49.70
N THR A 364 -7.08 28.92 50.73
CA THR A 364 -7.15 29.75 51.95
C THR A 364 -5.87 29.70 52.76
N ALA A 365 -5.07 28.66 52.58
CA ALA A 365 -3.77 28.50 53.24
C ALA A 365 -2.65 29.29 52.54
N TYR A 366 -2.88 29.78 51.34
CA TYR A 366 -1.90 30.49 50.52
C TYR A 366 -2.26 31.97 50.34
N SER A 367 -1.38 32.75 49.71
CA SER A 367 -1.66 34.15 49.39
C SER A 367 -2.62 34.27 48.19
N ASP A 368 -3.44 35.33 48.19
CA ASP A 368 -4.47 35.59 47.13
C ASP A 368 -3.86 35.76 45.72
N ASP A 369 -2.58 36.07 45.63
CA ASP A 369 -1.84 36.26 44.39
C ASP A 369 -1.23 34.95 43.83
N LEU A 370 -1.38 33.80 44.54
CA LEU A 370 -0.83 32.52 44.10
C LEU A 370 -1.21 32.14 42.65
N PRO A 371 -2.48 32.27 42.24
CA PRO A 371 -2.87 31.96 40.83
C PRO A 371 -2.12 32.84 39.81
N GLN A 372 -1.95 34.12 40.10
CA GLN A 372 -1.22 35.04 39.23
C GLN A 372 0.28 34.67 39.16
N ARG A 373 0.92 34.35 40.29
CA ARG A 373 2.32 33.94 40.36
C ARG A 373 2.57 32.61 39.67
N VAL A 374 1.65 31.66 39.82
CA VAL A 374 1.71 30.37 39.07
C VAL A 374 1.57 30.62 37.57
N LEU A 375 0.68 31.54 37.17
CA LEU A 375 0.52 31.93 35.76
C LEU A 375 1.83 32.54 35.22
N GLU A 376 2.41 33.48 35.90
CA GLU A 376 3.65 34.16 35.50
C GLU A 376 4.80 33.16 35.38
N ARG A 377 4.91 32.23 36.31
CA ARG A 377 5.97 31.22 36.32
C ARG A 377 5.78 30.13 35.27
N SER A 378 4.54 29.68 35.06
CA SER A 378 4.22 28.65 34.06
C SER A 378 4.08 29.22 32.64
N GLY A 379 4.01 30.53 32.46
CA GLY A 379 3.64 31.14 31.18
C GLY A 379 2.24 30.71 30.71
N GLY A 380 1.38 30.27 31.64
CA GLY A 380 0.09 29.71 31.32
C GLY A 380 0.13 28.32 30.69
N LEU A 381 1.27 27.64 30.66
CA LEU A 381 1.43 26.28 30.14
C LEU A 381 0.84 25.28 31.15
N PRO A 382 -0.22 24.51 30.79
CA PRO A 382 -0.85 23.55 31.69
C PRO A 382 0.12 22.53 32.28
N LEU A 383 1.06 22.05 31.48
CA LEU A 383 2.05 21.07 31.94
C LEU A 383 2.88 21.62 33.09
N PHE A 384 3.38 22.86 32.96
CA PHE A 384 4.20 23.48 34.00
C PHE A 384 3.35 23.80 35.23
N MET A 385 2.13 24.27 35.04
CA MET A 385 1.18 24.50 36.12
C MET A 385 0.88 23.22 36.92
N VAL A 386 0.66 22.08 36.25
CA VAL A 386 0.47 20.76 36.89
C VAL A 386 1.67 20.41 37.76
N GLN A 387 2.88 20.58 37.22
CA GLN A 387 4.12 20.28 37.95
C GLN A 387 4.31 21.17 39.20
N ILE A 388 3.99 22.46 39.07
CA ILE A 388 4.04 23.37 40.20
C ILE A 388 2.99 22.96 41.27
N THR A 389 1.79 22.59 40.85
CA THR A 389 0.72 22.15 41.77
C THR A 389 1.10 20.87 42.50
N ASP A 390 1.65 19.85 41.76
CA ASP A 390 2.12 18.60 42.35
C ASP A 390 3.26 18.85 43.35
N TYR A 391 4.14 19.82 43.08
CA TYR A 391 5.19 20.22 44.01
C TYR A 391 4.59 20.80 45.27
N LEU A 392 3.64 21.72 45.16
CA LEU A 392 2.96 22.38 46.31
C LEU A 392 2.17 21.36 47.15
N GLN A 393 1.55 20.35 46.54
CA GLN A 393 0.85 19.29 47.29
C GLN A 393 1.77 18.41 48.13
N ARG A 394 3.01 18.19 47.71
CA ARG A 394 4.00 17.38 48.41
C ARG A 394 4.71 18.15 49.54
N HIS A 395 4.71 19.45 49.46
CA HIS A 395 5.30 20.34 50.44
C HIS A 395 4.24 21.24 51.05
N PRO A 396 3.29 20.67 51.85
CA PRO A 396 2.06 21.35 52.24
C PRO A 396 2.25 22.39 53.35
N ASP A 397 3.49 22.68 53.82
CA ASP A 397 3.66 23.72 54.87
C ASP A 397 3.66 25.13 54.28
N PRO A 398 2.52 25.87 54.40
CA PRO A 398 2.43 27.20 53.86
C PRO A 398 3.34 28.22 54.55
N SER A 399 3.91 27.89 55.74
CA SER A 399 4.79 28.80 56.47
C SER A 399 6.12 29.04 55.76
N ASP A 400 6.63 28.04 55.07
CA ASP A 400 7.83 28.14 54.22
C ASP A 400 7.61 29.00 52.94
N LEU A 401 6.36 29.14 52.53
CA LEU A 401 6.00 29.90 51.33
C LEU A 401 5.52 31.33 51.63
N ARG A 402 5.24 31.68 52.92
CA ARG A 402 4.87 33.04 53.31
C ARG A 402 6.07 34.01 53.38
N GLY A 403 7.24 33.54 53.48
CA GLY A 403 8.47 34.33 53.57
C GLY A 403 9.46 34.15 52.39
N ALA A 404 9.47 32.98 51.75
CA ALA A 404 10.28 32.75 50.58
C ALA A 404 9.53 33.18 49.31
N GLN A 405 10.23 33.86 48.39
CA GLN A 405 9.63 34.13 47.09
C GLN A 405 9.41 32.76 46.39
N LEU A 406 8.25 32.53 45.79
CA LEU A 406 7.98 31.33 45.01
C LEU A 406 9.07 31.05 44.00
N ASN A 407 9.78 32.09 43.62
CA ASN A 407 10.93 32.08 42.71
C ASN A 407 12.18 31.38 43.28
N ASP A 408 12.33 31.31 44.61
CA ASP A 408 13.52 30.71 45.24
C ASP A 408 13.31 29.18 45.44
N VAL A 409 12.06 28.72 45.38
CA VAL A 409 11.68 27.32 45.67
C VAL A 409 11.40 26.53 44.43
N ILE A 410 10.89 27.12 43.36
CA ILE A 410 10.53 26.45 42.10
C ILE A 410 11.59 26.80 41.04
N PRO A 411 12.27 25.79 40.45
CA PRO A 411 13.24 25.97 39.37
C PRO A 411 12.71 26.80 38.21
N GLU A 412 13.56 27.57 37.57
CA GLU A 412 13.20 28.44 36.44
C GLU A 412 12.87 27.62 35.19
N ALA A 413 13.54 26.49 35.00
CA ALA A 413 13.32 25.63 33.83
C ALA A 413 12.47 24.43 34.20
N LEU A 414 11.51 24.10 33.31
CA LEU A 414 10.65 22.91 33.44
C LEU A 414 11.49 21.61 33.51
N ASN A 415 12.62 21.57 32.78
CA ASN A 415 13.54 20.43 32.81
C ASN A 415 14.17 20.17 34.17
N ASP A 416 14.48 21.24 34.92
CA ASP A 416 15.07 21.11 36.26
C ASP A 416 14.03 20.59 37.24
N LEU A 417 12.79 21.04 37.13
CA LEU A 417 11.66 20.54 37.94
C LEU A 417 11.40 19.04 37.67
N ILE A 418 11.44 18.64 36.40
CA ILE A 418 11.32 17.24 35.99
C ILE A 418 12.51 16.44 36.57
N SER A 419 13.73 16.98 36.50
CA SER A 419 14.93 16.30 37.03
C SER A 419 14.81 16.05 38.52
N LEU A 420 14.35 17.06 39.30
CA LEU A 420 14.09 16.89 40.74
C LEU A 420 13.09 15.76 41.01
N GLN A 421 12.03 15.67 40.22
CA GLN A 421 11.06 14.58 40.40
C GLN A 421 11.57 13.20 40.01
N LEU A 422 12.50 13.14 39.05
CA LEU A 422 13.19 11.91 38.69
C LEU A 422 14.21 11.45 39.75
N ASP A 423 14.78 12.37 40.52
CA ASP A 423 15.71 12.05 41.60
C ASP A 423 15.03 11.42 42.82
N ASP A 424 13.69 11.57 42.95
CA ASP A 424 12.89 10.88 43.97
C ASP A 424 12.59 9.41 43.64
N LEU A 425 12.93 8.95 42.44
CA LEU A 425 12.71 7.57 42.04
C LEU A 425 13.72 6.61 42.65
N SER A 426 13.30 5.37 42.93
CA SER A 426 14.27 4.33 43.26
C SER A 426 15.20 4.06 42.06
N PRO A 427 16.41 3.58 42.28
CA PRO A 427 17.33 3.23 41.16
C PRO A 427 16.71 2.27 40.15
N GLU A 428 15.87 1.38 40.62
CA GLU A 428 15.14 0.41 39.75
C GLU A 428 14.07 1.10 38.92
N GLN A 429 13.22 1.93 39.50
CA GLN A 429 12.20 2.69 38.79
C GLN A 429 12.84 3.62 37.74
N ARG A 430 13.95 4.26 38.11
CA ARG A 430 14.71 5.14 37.21
C ARG A 430 15.27 4.36 36.02
N LEU A 431 15.93 3.22 36.24
CA LEU A 431 16.48 2.38 35.18
C LEU A 431 15.37 1.90 34.19
N LEU A 432 14.20 1.53 34.72
CA LEU A 432 13.07 1.10 33.89
C LEU A 432 12.52 2.25 33.04
N LEU A 433 12.36 3.46 33.60
CA LEU A 433 11.92 4.62 32.84
C LEU A 433 12.97 5.12 31.84
N GLU A 434 14.26 5.00 32.15
CA GLU A 434 15.37 5.23 31.22
C GLU A 434 15.28 4.26 30.03
N GLY A 435 15.11 2.95 30.29
CA GLY A 435 14.88 1.95 29.25
C GLY A 435 13.63 2.20 28.41
N ALA A 436 12.53 2.53 29.07
CA ALA A 436 11.29 2.93 28.42
C ALA A 436 11.47 4.15 27.52
N SER A 437 12.24 5.16 27.95
CA SER A 437 12.52 6.35 27.13
C SER A 437 13.28 6.04 25.84
N VAL A 438 14.09 4.97 25.83
CA VAL A 438 14.82 4.47 24.66
C VAL A 438 13.90 3.63 23.76
N ALA A 439 12.95 2.91 24.35
CA ALA A 439 11.97 2.12 23.59
C ALA A 439 11.00 3.00 22.78
N GLY A 440 10.60 4.14 23.36
CA GLY A 440 9.73 5.08 22.63
C GLY A 440 8.80 5.88 23.53
N ALA A 441 7.97 6.74 22.96
CA ALA A 441 6.93 7.48 23.67
C ALA A 441 5.81 6.53 24.18
N ASP A 442 5.39 5.61 23.31
CA ASP A 442 4.62 4.43 23.64
C ASP A 442 5.56 3.23 23.70
N PHE A 443 5.50 2.46 24.76
CA PHE A 443 6.40 1.33 24.95
C PHE A 443 5.70 0.16 25.64
N SER A 444 6.09 -1.06 25.30
CA SER A 444 5.65 -2.24 26.02
C SER A 444 6.54 -2.53 27.24
N ALA A 445 5.97 -3.11 28.29
CA ALA A 445 6.77 -3.55 29.43
C ALA A 445 7.89 -4.50 29.00
N ALA A 446 7.64 -5.35 27.98
CA ALA A 446 8.65 -6.26 27.43
C ALA A 446 9.84 -5.52 26.79
N ALA A 447 9.61 -4.40 26.08
CA ALA A 447 10.69 -3.60 25.52
C ALA A 447 11.49 -2.85 26.62
N ALA A 448 10.80 -2.29 27.61
CA ALA A 448 11.44 -1.65 28.77
C ALA A 448 12.26 -2.66 29.60
N ALA A 449 11.75 -3.87 29.80
CA ALA A 449 12.45 -4.98 30.47
C ALA A 449 13.74 -5.36 29.72
N ALA A 450 13.64 -5.52 28.40
CA ALA A 450 14.79 -5.80 27.56
C ALA A 450 15.85 -4.69 27.66
N ALA A 451 15.45 -3.43 27.54
CA ALA A 451 16.35 -2.29 27.66
C ALA A 451 17.08 -2.24 29.00
N ALA A 452 16.37 -2.57 30.09
CA ALA A 452 16.92 -2.60 31.45
C ALA A 452 17.71 -3.89 31.76
N GLY A 453 17.68 -4.90 30.89
CA GLY A 453 18.28 -6.21 31.12
C GLY A 453 17.63 -6.96 32.27
N ARG A 454 16.30 -6.90 32.37
CA ARG A 454 15.47 -7.49 33.43
C ARG A 454 14.41 -8.41 32.84
N GLU A 455 13.94 -9.36 33.69
CA GLU A 455 12.80 -10.24 33.32
C GLU A 455 11.47 -9.46 33.35
N LEU A 456 10.55 -9.78 32.45
CA LEU A 456 9.26 -9.10 32.31
C LEU A 456 8.44 -9.14 33.61
N ASP A 457 8.35 -10.34 34.24
CA ASP A 457 7.60 -10.56 35.49
C ASP A 457 8.06 -9.68 36.66
N ALA A 458 9.33 -9.25 36.66
CA ALA A 458 9.86 -8.34 37.68
C ALA A 458 9.56 -6.86 37.34
N VAL A 459 9.41 -6.53 36.07
CA VAL A 459 9.25 -5.16 35.57
C VAL A 459 7.79 -4.71 35.57
N GLU A 460 6.88 -5.58 35.19
CA GLU A 460 5.47 -5.25 35.01
C GLU A 460 4.82 -4.68 36.27
N PRO A 461 5.00 -5.27 37.48
CA PRO A 461 4.44 -4.70 38.71
C PRO A 461 4.94 -3.29 39.03
N VAL A 462 6.22 -3.00 38.70
CA VAL A 462 6.83 -1.69 38.96
C VAL A 462 6.24 -0.64 38.01
N LEU A 463 6.08 -0.97 36.72
CA LEU A 463 5.46 -0.08 35.74
C LEU A 463 3.97 0.13 36.04
N GLU A 464 3.24 -0.91 36.46
CA GLU A 464 1.85 -0.77 36.91
C GLU A 464 1.72 0.16 38.13
N GLN A 465 2.62 0.03 39.12
CA GLN A 465 2.63 0.92 40.25
C GLN A 465 2.86 2.38 39.84
N LEU A 466 3.86 2.64 38.96
CA LEU A 466 4.12 3.98 38.43
C LEU A 466 2.92 4.55 37.65
N ALA A 467 2.27 3.70 36.86
CA ALA A 467 1.08 4.07 36.10
C ALA A 467 -0.15 4.36 36.97
N ARG A 468 -0.39 3.53 38.03
CA ARG A 468 -1.49 3.78 38.98
C ARG A 468 -1.33 5.13 39.69
N HIS A 469 -0.11 5.52 40.03
CA HIS A 469 0.17 6.82 40.64
C HIS A 469 0.18 7.98 39.62
N ARG A 470 -0.04 7.69 38.34
CA ARG A 470 -0.04 8.67 37.23
C ARG A 470 1.15 9.65 37.26
N ARG A 471 2.30 9.20 37.75
CA ARG A 471 3.42 10.11 38.05
C ARG A 471 4.22 10.48 36.80
N PHE A 472 4.55 9.52 35.92
CA PHE A 472 5.35 9.75 34.70
C PHE A 472 4.75 9.07 33.48
N ILE A 473 4.05 7.95 33.69
CA ILE A 473 3.49 7.10 32.66
C ILE A 473 2.01 6.83 32.94
N GLU A 474 1.27 6.50 31.91
CA GLU A 474 -0.12 6.04 31.96
C GLU A 474 -0.29 4.73 31.18
N PRO A 475 -1.25 3.87 31.54
CA PRO A 475 -1.50 2.64 30.83
C PRO A 475 -2.11 2.96 29.45
N ASN A 476 -1.68 2.22 28.41
CA ASN A 476 -2.13 2.38 27.03
C ASN A 476 -2.51 1.05 26.37
N GLY A 477 -3.04 0.10 27.13
CA GLY A 477 -3.51 -1.18 26.66
C GLY A 477 -2.55 -2.36 26.84
N LEU A 478 -2.74 -3.40 26.04
CA LEU A 478 -1.94 -4.64 26.07
C LEU A 478 -1.30 -4.89 24.70
N SER A 479 -0.10 -5.43 24.69
CA SER A 479 0.61 -5.92 23.50
C SER A 479 0.78 -7.44 23.58
N ILE A 480 0.48 -8.10 22.48
CA ILE A 480 0.72 -9.54 22.32
C ILE A 480 1.72 -9.67 21.17
N TRP A 481 2.92 -10.17 21.50
CA TRP A 481 3.95 -10.40 20.51
C TRP A 481 3.80 -11.76 19.82
N PRO A 482 4.37 -11.98 18.64
CA PRO A 482 4.21 -13.23 17.90
C PRO A 482 4.72 -14.49 18.64
N ASP A 483 5.66 -14.33 19.57
CA ASP A 483 6.16 -15.42 20.43
C ASP A 483 5.20 -15.78 21.59
N GLY A 484 4.06 -15.12 21.70
CA GLY A 484 3.07 -15.29 22.75
C GLY A 484 3.33 -14.42 24.00
N THR A 485 4.38 -13.60 24.02
CA THR A 485 4.62 -12.66 25.11
C THR A 485 3.47 -11.63 25.17
N THR A 486 2.76 -11.61 26.28
CA THR A 486 1.72 -10.61 26.58
C THR A 486 2.29 -9.64 27.60
N SER A 487 2.24 -8.35 27.34
CA SER A 487 2.72 -7.32 28.27
C SER A 487 1.89 -6.05 28.21
N GLY A 488 1.83 -5.32 29.32
CA GLY A 488 1.23 -3.99 29.37
C GLY A 488 1.93 -3.01 28.42
N VAL A 489 1.14 -2.15 27.78
CA VAL A 489 1.64 -1.02 27.02
C VAL A 489 1.42 0.24 27.83
N TYR A 490 2.43 1.06 27.89
CA TYR A 490 2.43 2.31 28.64
C TYR A 490 2.85 3.45 27.74
N ARG A 491 2.41 4.67 28.11
CA ARG A 491 2.76 5.92 27.45
C ARG A 491 3.36 6.87 28.46
N PHE A 492 4.38 7.63 28.08
CA PHE A 492 4.78 8.79 28.85
C PHE A 492 3.68 9.84 28.81
N ARG A 493 3.22 10.30 29.98
CA ARG A 493 2.17 11.35 30.09
C ARG A 493 2.55 12.63 29.36
N HIS A 494 3.83 12.90 29.25
CA HIS A 494 4.36 13.95 28.42
C HIS A 494 5.74 13.54 27.86
N GLU A 495 5.98 13.92 26.62
CA GLU A 495 7.22 13.63 25.90
C GLU A 495 8.47 14.15 26.60
N MET A 496 8.37 15.30 27.31
CA MET A 496 9.49 15.87 28.05
C MET A 496 10.09 14.93 29.10
N TYR A 497 9.30 14.04 29.71
CA TYR A 497 9.85 13.03 30.63
C TYR A 497 10.81 12.09 29.90
N SER A 498 10.42 11.60 28.76
CA SER A 498 11.28 10.70 27.95
C SER A 498 12.50 11.44 27.40
N GLN A 499 12.37 12.72 27.03
CA GLN A 499 13.47 13.52 26.54
C GLN A 499 14.52 13.81 27.65
N VAL A 500 14.08 14.18 28.85
CA VAL A 500 14.97 14.44 30.00
C VAL A 500 15.71 13.16 30.37
N LEU A 501 15.00 12.01 30.48
CA LEU A 501 15.61 10.70 30.77
C LEU A 501 16.64 10.33 29.71
N ARG A 502 16.32 10.47 28.42
CA ARG A 502 17.24 10.17 27.31
C ARG A 502 18.49 11.05 27.30
N ARG A 503 18.37 12.34 27.68
CA ARG A 503 19.51 13.26 27.75
C ARG A 503 20.46 12.93 28.90
N GLN A 504 19.99 12.35 29.99
CA GLN A 504 20.77 11.94 31.13
C GLN A 504 21.55 10.65 30.89
N LEU A 505 21.17 9.84 29.89
CA LEU A 505 21.86 8.60 29.53
C LEU A 505 23.17 8.89 28.78
N LEU A 506 24.23 8.20 29.16
CA LEU A 506 25.49 8.16 28.40
C LEU A 506 25.25 7.48 27.04
N ASP A 507 25.94 7.92 25.98
CA ASP A 507 25.81 7.36 24.64
C ASP A 507 26.04 5.84 24.59
N SER A 508 27.00 5.33 25.38
CA SER A 508 27.28 3.90 25.50
C SER A 508 26.15 3.09 26.16
N GLN A 509 25.48 3.68 27.16
CA GLN A 509 24.31 3.05 27.80
C GLN A 509 23.13 3.03 26.84
N ARG A 510 22.86 4.15 26.19
CA ARG A 510 21.78 4.28 25.20
C ARG A 510 21.98 3.29 24.05
N ALA A 511 23.18 3.19 23.49
CA ALA A 511 23.50 2.22 22.44
C ALA A 511 23.31 0.76 22.88
N ARG A 512 23.66 0.43 24.12
CA ARG A 512 23.42 -0.91 24.69
C ARG A 512 21.93 -1.20 24.80
N MET A 513 21.13 -0.27 25.33
CA MET A 513 19.68 -0.42 25.48
C MET A 513 19.01 -0.62 24.11
N HIS A 514 19.40 0.17 23.09
CA HIS A 514 18.90 -0.04 21.73
C HIS A 514 19.19 -1.44 21.20
N ARG A 515 20.39 -1.99 21.43
CA ARG A 515 20.74 -3.36 21.03
C ARG A 515 19.86 -4.40 21.71
N GLN A 516 19.68 -4.28 23.02
CA GLN A 516 18.87 -5.21 23.80
C GLN A 516 17.40 -5.22 23.37
N ILE A 517 16.83 -4.05 23.07
CA ILE A 517 15.48 -3.94 22.51
C ILE A 517 15.43 -4.63 21.15
N ALA A 518 16.36 -4.32 20.24
CA ALA A 518 16.39 -4.90 18.90
C ALA A 518 16.48 -6.43 18.92
N GLU A 519 17.37 -7.00 19.73
CA GLU A 519 17.54 -8.44 19.88
C GLU A 519 16.28 -9.12 20.44
N ARG A 520 15.65 -8.49 21.42
CA ARG A 520 14.41 -9.04 22.01
C ARG A 520 13.24 -9.00 21.00
N CYS A 521 13.09 -7.88 20.28
CA CYS A 521 12.08 -7.73 19.23
C CYS A 521 12.33 -8.72 18.08
N GLU A 522 13.57 -8.83 17.60
CA GLU A 522 13.95 -9.77 16.54
C GLU A 522 13.62 -11.22 16.93
N ALA A 523 13.97 -11.62 18.16
CA ALA A 523 13.66 -12.96 18.67
C ALA A 523 12.14 -13.21 18.78
N ALA A 524 11.38 -12.23 19.25
CA ALA A 524 9.94 -12.33 19.43
C ALA A 524 9.17 -12.43 18.11
N TYR A 525 9.59 -11.66 17.12
CA TYR A 525 8.92 -11.61 15.82
C TYR A 525 9.38 -12.71 14.87
N GLY A 526 10.59 -13.28 15.04
CA GLY A 526 11.08 -14.41 14.25
C GLY A 526 10.90 -14.24 12.74
N THR A 527 10.06 -15.04 12.11
CA THR A 527 9.75 -14.95 10.66
C THR A 527 8.90 -13.72 10.29
N ARG A 528 8.31 -13.02 11.27
CA ARG A 528 7.46 -11.83 11.08
C ARG A 528 8.21 -10.52 11.27
N THR A 529 9.54 -10.52 11.33
CA THR A 529 10.38 -9.30 11.49
C THR A 529 10.16 -8.26 10.41
N ALA A 530 9.63 -8.65 9.25
CA ALA A 530 9.25 -7.70 8.19
C ALA A 530 8.20 -6.66 8.64
N GLU A 531 7.37 -7.00 9.63
CA GLU A 531 6.32 -6.11 10.16
C GLU A 531 6.89 -4.96 10.98
N ILE A 532 8.04 -5.18 11.64
CA ILE A 532 8.73 -4.21 12.48
C ILE A 532 10.11 -3.83 11.93
N ALA A 533 10.32 -4.00 10.63
CA ALA A 533 11.64 -3.81 10.01
C ALA A 533 12.19 -2.40 10.24
N GLY A 534 11.35 -1.36 10.16
CA GLY A 534 11.75 0.03 10.43
C GLY A 534 12.24 0.24 11.87
N GLU A 535 11.56 -0.36 12.84
CA GLU A 535 11.93 -0.32 14.25
C GLU A 535 13.25 -1.06 14.50
N LEU A 536 13.39 -2.27 13.98
CA LEU A 536 14.62 -3.04 14.08
C LEU A 536 15.82 -2.32 13.44
N ALA A 537 15.64 -1.74 12.25
CA ALA A 537 16.67 -0.96 11.58
C ALA A 537 17.13 0.21 12.45
N LEU A 538 16.19 0.97 13.01
CA LEU A 538 16.46 2.11 13.88
C LEU A 538 17.22 1.71 15.13
N HIS A 539 16.77 0.65 15.82
CA HIS A 539 17.40 0.21 17.05
C HIS A 539 18.79 -0.39 16.82
N PHE A 540 19.00 -1.22 15.79
CA PHE A 540 20.33 -1.73 15.45
C PHE A 540 21.30 -0.61 15.03
N GLU A 541 20.82 0.36 14.26
CA GLU A 541 21.64 1.51 13.83
C GLU A 541 22.07 2.38 15.01
N ARG A 542 21.13 2.78 15.88
CA ARG A 542 21.40 3.54 17.10
C ARG A 542 22.21 2.73 18.13
N GLY A 543 22.10 1.42 18.08
CA GLY A 543 22.92 0.48 18.82
C GLY A 543 24.36 0.33 18.30
N GLY A 544 24.69 0.94 17.15
CA GLY A 544 26.00 0.86 16.51
C GLY A 544 26.24 -0.43 15.71
N TRP A 545 25.22 -1.28 15.51
CA TRP A 545 25.31 -2.52 14.76
C TRP A 545 24.84 -2.35 13.32
N ARG A 546 25.61 -1.56 12.56
CA ARG A 546 25.26 -1.17 11.18
C ARG A 546 25.06 -2.35 10.23
N SER A 547 25.85 -3.41 10.37
CA SER A 547 25.70 -4.63 9.56
C SER A 547 24.37 -5.35 9.80
N ARG A 548 23.89 -5.36 11.06
CA ARG A 548 22.56 -5.94 11.38
C ARG A 548 21.40 -5.00 11.03
N ALA A 549 21.62 -3.70 10.96
CA ALA A 549 20.61 -2.73 10.56
C ALA A 549 20.28 -2.81 9.06
N LEU A 550 21.27 -3.12 8.21
CA LEU A 550 21.16 -3.07 6.75
C LEU A 550 20.08 -3.99 6.17
N PRO A 551 19.96 -5.29 6.54
CA PRO A 551 18.88 -6.15 6.06
C PRO A 551 17.48 -5.60 6.37
N TYR A 552 17.33 -4.95 7.53
CA TYR A 552 16.07 -4.35 7.95
C TYR A 552 15.79 -3.04 7.21
N ARG A 553 16.81 -2.23 6.86
CA ARG A 553 16.66 -1.08 5.95
C ARG A 553 16.19 -1.53 4.56
N ILE A 554 16.78 -2.59 4.01
CA ILE A 554 16.34 -3.19 2.74
C ILE A 554 14.89 -3.66 2.86
N GLN A 555 14.50 -4.28 3.97
CA GLN A 555 13.13 -4.73 4.17
C GLN A 555 12.16 -3.54 4.32
N THR A 556 12.56 -2.47 5.01
CA THR A 556 11.76 -1.23 5.12
C THR A 556 11.58 -0.58 3.74
N ALA A 557 12.63 -0.55 2.92
CA ALA A 557 12.54 -0.09 1.53
C ALA A 557 11.55 -0.96 0.71
N ARG A 558 11.56 -2.29 0.87
CA ARG A 558 10.57 -3.19 0.25
C ARG A 558 9.15 -2.87 0.73
N ASN A 559 8.97 -2.66 2.02
CA ASN A 559 7.67 -2.30 2.59
C ASN A 559 7.18 -0.96 2.03
N ALA A 560 8.06 0.04 1.90
CA ALA A 560 7.75 1.33 1.29
C ALA A 560 7.34 1.19 -0.20
N LEU A 561 8.02 0.33 -0.95
CA LEU A 561 7.66 0.02 -2.34
C LEU A 561 6.28 -0.63 -2.45
N VAL A 562 5.96 -1.60 -1.57
CA VAL A 562 4.64 -2.25 -1.51
C VAL A 562 3.54 -1.25 -1.14
N ARG A 563 3.84 -0.30 -0.26
CA ARG A 563 2.94 0.79 0.16
C ARG A 563 2.88 1.93 -0.87
N VAL A 564 3.62 1.81 -1.97
CA VAL A 564 3.72 2.80 -3.07
C VAL A 564 4.14 4.20 -2.58
N ALA A 565 4.94 4.24 -1.53
CA ALA A 565 5.44 5.45 -0.89
C ALA A 565 6.85 5.77 -1.38
N TYR A 566 6.95 6.32 -2.59
CA TYR A 566 8.23 6.50 -3.29
C TYR A 566 9.20 7.44 -2.57
N ASP A 567 8.72 8.49 -1.90
CA ASP A 567 9.58 9.38 -1.09
C ASP A 567 10.20 8.65 0.12
N ALA A 568 9.43 7.75 0.76
CA ALA A 568 9.95 6.92 1.85
C ALA A 568 10.94 5.89 1.32
N LEU A 569 10.63 5.25 0.18
CA LEU A 569 11.52 4.32 -0.50
C LEU A 569 12.87 4.99 -0.82
N ALA A 570 12.85 6.18 -1.40
CA ALA A 570 14.08 6.91 -1.74
C ALA A 570 14.94 7.19 -0.50
N ARG A 571 14.33 7.64 0.60
CA ARG A 571 15.04 7.88 1.86
C ARG A 571 15.64 6.60 2.46
N GLU A 572 14.88 5.50 2.48
CA GLU A 572 15.38 4.22 2.99
C GLU A 572 16.55 3.68 2.15
N ILE A 573 16.50 3.90 0.83
CA ILE A 573 17.61 3.55 -0.07
C ILE A 573 18.84 4.40 0.23
N GLU A 574 18.69 5.72 0.38
CA GLU A 574 19.81 6.62 0.73
C GLU A 574 20.45 6.23 2.06
N MET A 575 19.63 5.98 3.10
CA MET A 575 20.12 5.50 4.39
C MET A 575 20.79 4.13 4.29
N GLY A 576 20.20 3.20 3.54
CA GLY A 576 20.79 1.88 3.30
C GLY A 576 22.12 1.94 2.57
N LEU A 577 22.24 2.77 1.52
CA LEU A 577 23.51 2.98 0.81
C LEU A 577 24.58 3.62 1.69
N ALA A 578 24.21 4.56 2.57
CA ALA A 578 25.14 5.15 3.53
C ALA A 578 25.66 4.13 4.57
N LEU A 579 24.87 3.13 4.92
CA LEU A 579 25.31 2.04 5.79
C LEU A 579 26.34 1.12 5.13
N LEU A 580 26.30 0.97 3.80
CA LEU A 580 27.26 0.13 3.06
C LEU A 580 28.70 0.62 3.22
N ASP A 581 28.92 1.92 3.39
CA ASP A 581 30.28 2.48 3.57
C ASP A 581 30.95 2.00 4.86
N ALA A 582 30.16 1.53 5.82
CA ALA A 582 30.67 0.96 7.08
C ALA A 582 30.96 -0.55 6.99
N LEU A 583 30.63 -1.21 5.86
CA LEU A 583 30.88 -2.63 5.65
C LEU A 583 32.18 -2.83 4.88
N PRO A 584 32.95 -3.88 5.18
CA PRO A 584 34.12 -4.24 4.40
C PRO A 584 33.70 -4.64 2.98
N PRO A 585 34.54 -4.39 1.95
CA PRO A 585 34.31 -4.90 0.61
C PRO A 585 34.15 -6.42 0.64
N GLY A 586 33.12 -6.95 -0.02
CA GLY A 586 32.84 -8.38 -0.06
C GLY A 586 31.47 -8.72 -0.64
N PRO A 587 31.17 -10.02 -0.80
CA PRO A 587 29.92 -10.48 -1.43
C PRO A 587 28.64 -9.97 -0.73
N GLU A 588 28.60 -9.93 0.60
CA GLU A 588 27.46 -9.46 1.36
C GLU A 588 27.17 -7.98 1.10
N ARG A 589 28.22 -7.15 1.00
CA ARG A 589 28.09 -5.74 0.66
C ARG A 589 27.55 -5.57 -0.75
N ASP A 590 28.13 -6.31 -1.74
CA ASP A 590 27.73 -6.24 -3.14
C ASP A 590 26.26 -6.70 -3.33
N GLU A 591 25.84 -7.77 -2.65
CA GLU A 591 24.44 -8.24 -2.68
C GLU A 591 23.47 -7.28 -2.02
N SER A 592 23.84 -6.65 -0.91
CA SER A 592 23.03 -5.64 -0.26
C SER A 592 22.89 -4.38 -1.13
N GLU A 593 23.99 -3.94 -1.77
CA GLU A 593 23.96 -2.83 -2.73
C GLU A 593 23.06 -3.17 -3.92
N LEU A 594 23.20 -4.40 -4.47
CA LEU A 594 22.36 -4.87 -5.57
C LEU A 594 20.87 -4.81 -5.20
N ALA A 595 20.50 -5.30 -4.01
CA ALA A 595 19.12 -5.27 -3.53
C ALA A 595 18.57 -3.84 -3.40
N LEU A 596 19.33 -2.91 -2.81
CA LEU A 596 18.94 -1.51 -2.68
C LEU A 596 18.76 -0.84 -4.04
N ARG A 597 19.69 -1.08 -4.97
CA ARG A 597 19.62 -0.46 -6.31
C ARG A 597 18.49 -1.03 -7.17
N VAL A 598 18.20 -2.33 -7.06
CA VAL A 598 17.02 -2.95 -7.70
C VAL A 598 15.73 -2.28 -7.19
N LEU A 599 15.60 -2.07 -5.87
CA LEU A 599 14.45 -1.38 -5.29
C LEU A 599 14.35 0.07 -5.77
N ALA A 600 15.49 0.78 -5.86
CA ALA A 600 15.56 2.14 -6.39
C ALA A 600 15.05 2.21 -7.83
N VAL A 601 15.57 1.34 -8.71
CA VAL A 601 15.16 1.31 -10.12
C VAL A 601 13.69 0.95 -10.25
N THR A 602 13.22 -0.05 -9.51
CA THR A 602 11.80 -0.46 -9.53
C THR A 602 10.89 0.70 -9.11
N GLY A 603 11.23 1.43 -8.05
CA GLY A 603 10.47 2.59 -7.61
C GLY A 603 10.48 3.71 -8.66
N LEU A 604 11.65 4.09 -9.15
CA LEU A 604 11.79 5.15 -10.16
C LEU A 604 11.08 4.80 -11.49
N GLN A 605 11.15 3.54 -11.93
CA GLN A 605 10.42 3.08 -13.11
C GLN A 605 8.90 3.12 -12.91
N SER A 606 8.43 2.78 -11.72
CA SER A 606 7.00 2.85 -11.38
C SER A 606 6.48 4.29 -11.31
N GLU A 607 7.28 5.21 -10.81
CA GLU A 607 6.91 6.62 -10.64
C GLU A 607 7.07 7.45 -11.93
N PHE A 608 8.20 7.30 -12.64
CA PHE A 608 8.60 8.15 -13.76
C PHE A 608 8.56 7.46 -15.12
N GLY A 609 8.29 6.17 -15.19
CA GLY A 609 8.26 5.37 -16.42
C GLY A 609 9.52 4.52 -16.63
N TYR A 610 9.37 3.46 -17.44
CA TYR A 610 10.38 2.40 -17.61
C TYR A 610 11.73 2.89 -18.17
N ALA A 611 11.70 3.94 -18.99
CA ALA A 611 12.89 4.48 -19.64
C ALA A 611 13.40 5.78 -18.99
N SER A 612 12.93 6.13 -17.78
CA SER A 612 13.29 7.38 -17.12
C SER A 612 14.81 7.56 -16.99
N PRO A 613 15.37 8.72 -17.40
CA PRO A 613 16.78 9.03 -17.22
C PRO A 613 17.24 9.01 -15.76
N ARG A 614 16.30 9.20 -14.81
CA ARG A 614 16.59 9.18 -13.37
C ARG A 614 17.13 7.83 -12.86
N THR A 615 16.96 6.76 -13.63
CA THR A 615 17.49 5.43 -13.30
C THR A 615 18.93 5.21 -13.74
N SER A 616 19.53 6.10 -14.52
CA SER A 616 20.81 5.85 -15.22
C SER A 616 21.94 5.43 -14.27
N ASP A 617 22.22 6.20 -13.23
CA ASP A 617 23.31 5.91 -12.28
C ASP A 617 23.11 4.58 -11.55
N HIS A 618 21.85 4.25 -11.22
CA HIS A 618 21.53 2.95 -10.61
C HIS A 618 21.72 1.80 -11.61
N ILE A 619 21.31 1.97 -12.86
CA ILE A 619 21.45 0.94 -13.92
C ILE A 619 22.93 0.65 -14.21
N ASP A 620 23.77 1.68 -14.35
CA ASP A 620 25.19 1.51 -14.61
C ASP A 620 25.84 0.70 -13.46
N ARG A 621 25.46 1.02 -12.23
CA ARG A 621 25.94 0.27 -11.07
C ARG A 621 25.37 -1.14 -10.98
N LEU A 622 24.10 -1.37 -11.38
CA LEU A 622 23.52 -2.72 -11.47
C LEU A 622 24.29 -3.59 -12.47
N ILE A 623 24.64 -3.06 -13.64
CA ILE A 623 25.44 -3.79 -14.64
C ILE A 623 26.75 -4.30 -14.05
N ASP A 624 27.47 -3.43 -13.32
CA ASP A 624 28.72 -3.80 -12.66
C ASP A 624 28.48 -4.88 -11.56
N LEU A 625 27.51 -4.70 -10.70
CA LEU A 625 27.18 -5.62 -9.62
C LEU A 625 26.72 -7.00 -10.10
N THR A 626 26.00 -7.09 -11.23
CA THR A 626 25.58 -8.39 -11.79
C THR A 626 26.75 -9.31 -12.17
N THR A 627 27.95 -8.76 -12.38
CA THR A 627 29.15 -9.55 -12.68
C THR A 627 29.77 -10.19 -11.43
N ARG A 628 29.49 -9.65 -10.23
CA ARG A 628 30.11 -10.02 -8.95
C ARG A 628 29.18 -10.77 -8.01
N CYS A 629 27.90 -10.46 -8.04
CA CYS A 629 26.89 -11.10 -7.20
C CYS A 629 26.54 -12.52 -7.68
N ARG A 630 26.08 -13.36 -6.75
CA ARG A 630 25.74 -14.75 -7.01
C ARG A 630 24.31 -15.13 -6.65
N ASN A 631 23.59 -14.26 -5.96
CA ASN A 631 22.21 -14.51 -5.56
C ASN A 631 21.27 -14.53 -6.79
N PRO A 632 20.67 -15.70 -7.15
CA PRO A 632 19.92 -15.83 -8.40
C PRO A 632 18.68 -14.94 -8.46
N GLU A 633 17.97 -14.77 -7.31
CA GLU A 633 16.74 -14.00 -7.26
C GLU A 633 17.00 -12.50 -7.48
N LEU A 634 18.07 -11.98 -6.85
CA LEU A 634 18.48 -10.59 -7.06
C LEU A 634 18.99 -10.33 -8.46
N LEU A 635 19.75 -11.30 -9.03
CA LEU A 635 20.25 -11.20 -10.40
C LEU A 635 19.11 -11.22 -11.42
N GLU A 636 18.06 -12.04 -11.21
CA GLU A 636 16.86 -12.03 -12.03
C GLU A 636 16.23 -10.65 -12.09
N LEU A 637 15.97 -10.05 -10.93
CA LEU A 637 15.37 -8.73 -10.84
C LEU A 637 16.27 -7.63 -11.44
N ALA A 638 17.59 -7.71 -11.21
CA ALA A 638 18.54 -6.76 -11.74
C ALA A 638 18.60 -6.79 -13.28
N HIS A 639 18.69 -7.98 -13.87
CA HIS A 639 18.68 -8.13 -15.33
C HIS A 639 17.39 -7.66 -15.95
N TYR A 640 16.25 -7.91 -15.30
CA TYR A 640 14.95 -7.40 -15.74
C TYR A 640 14.89 -5.87 -15.71
N CYS A 641 15.32 -5.23 -14.63
CA CYS A 641 15.40 -3.76 -14.51
C CYS A 641 16.32 -3.14 -15.60
N ILE A 642 17.49 -3.74 -15.84
CA ILE A 642 18.44 -3.30 -16.88
C ILE A 642 17.79 -3.41 -18.25
N TRP A 643 17.20 -4.57 -18.56
CA TRP A 643 16.53 -4.80 -19.83
C TRP A 643 15.37 -3.83 -20.06
N MET A 644 14.51 -3.61 -19.07
CA MET A 644 13.40 -2.65 -19.16
C MET A 644 13.89 -1.26 -19.56
N ARG A 645 14.93 -0.77 -18.91
CA ARG A 645 15.52 0.55 -19.24
C ARG A 645 16.05 0.63 -20.66
N LEU A 646 16.76 -0.44 -21.10
CA LEU A 646 17.34 -0.51 -22.43
C LEU A 646 16.27 -0.68 -23.50
N HIS A 647 15.31 -1.57 -23.29
CA HIS A 647 14.24 -1.89 -24.25
C HIS A 647 13.31 -0.69 -24.50
N PHE A 648 12.79 -0.05 -23.45
CA PHE A 648 11.90 1.12 -23.60
C PHE A 648 12.65 2.40 -23.99
N GLY A 649 13.97 2.45 -23.76
CA GLY A 649 14.86 3.46 -24.29
C GLY A 649 15.29 3.20 -25.73
N CYS A 650 14.79 2.12 -26.36
CA CYS A 650 15.09 1.68 -27.74
C CYS A 650 16.59 1.40 -28.02
N ARG A 651 17.35 0.97 -27.00
CA ARG A 651 18.73 0.47 -27.13
C ARG A 651 18.69 -1.05 -27.31
N PHE A 652 18.11 -1.52 -28.42
CA PHE A 652 17.73 -2.93 -28.59
C PHE A 652 18.93 -3.87 -28.69
N SER A 653 20.01 -3.46 -29.30
CA SER A 653 21.27 -4.28 -29.38
C SER A 653 21.77 -4.60 -27.97
N GLU A 654 21.84 -3.60 -27.09
CA GLU A 654 22.27 -3.76 -25.70
C GLU A 654 21.23 -4.52 -24.85
N ALA A 655 19.94 -4.31 -25.13
CA ALA A 655 18.87 -5.06 -24.47
C ALA A 655 18.94 -6.56 -24.80
N VAL A 656 19.25 -6.92 -26.07
CA VAL A 656 19.49 -8.32 -26.50
C VAL A 656 20.71 -8.91 -25.78
N GLU A 657 21.79 -8.15 -25.66
CA GLU A 657 22.98 -8.60 -24.94
C GLU A 657 22.67 -8.84 -23.44
N SER A 658 21.96 -7.92 -22.80
CA SER A 658 21.51 -8.09 -21.41
C SER A 658 20.63 -9.32 -21.25
N ALA A 659 19.66 -9.53 -22.15
CA ALA A 659 18.79 -10.69 -22.15
C ALA A 659 19.57 -12.01 -22.38
N ASN A 660 20.61 -12.00 -23.24
CA ASN A 660 21.49 -13.16 -23.41
C ASN A 660 22.29 -13.50 -22.15
N ARG A 661 22.80 -12.51 -21.43
CA ARG A 661 23.46 -12.71 -20.11
C ARG A 661 22.49 -13.34 -19.11
N PHE A 662 21.24 -12.89 -19.12
CA PHE A 662 20.18 -13.43 -18.28
C PHE A 662 19.85 -14.90 -18.63
N GLN A 663 19.73 -15.22 -19.90
CA GLN A 663 19.53 -16.60 -20.37
C GLN A 663 20.72 -17.51 -19.99
N GLN A 664 21.97 -17.00 -20.11
CA GLN A 664 23.17 -17.74 -19.69
C GLN A 664 23.21 -17.97 -18.17
N LEU A 665 22.73 -17.03 -17.36
CA LEU A 665 22.54 -17.22 -15.93
C LEU A 665 21.60 -18.41 -15.68
N GLY A 666 20.45 -18.45 -16.38
CA GLY A 666 19.49 -19.56 -16.28
C GLY A 666 20.10 -20.92 -16.63
N LEU A 667 20.97 -20.97 -17.62
CA LEU A 667 21.72 -22.20 -17.96
C LEU A 667 22.67 -22.62 -16.84
N LYS A 668 23.43 -21.68 -16.28
CA LYS A 668 24.38 -21.94 -15.19
C LYS A 668 23.74 -22.49 -13.93
N ILE A 669 22.57 -21.97 -13.56
CA ILE A 669 21.86 -22.37 -12.35
C ILE A 669 20.84 -23.48 -12.59
N GLY A 670 20.67 -23.96 -13.84
CA GLY A 670 19.72 -25.01 -14.20
C GLY A 670 18.24 -24.59 -14.05
N SER A 671 17.92 -23.29 -14.23
CA SER A 671 16.55 -22.78 -14.14
C SER A 671 15.91 -22.60 -15.52
N PRO A 672 14.94 -23.46 -15.93
CA PRO A 672 14.21 -23.28 -17.19
C PRO A 672 13.43 -21.97 -17.26
N LEU A 673 12.92 -21.50 -16.12
CA LEU A 673 12.16 -20.25 -16.06
C LEU A 673 13.04 -19.05 -16.39
N ILE A 674 14.24 -18.95 -15.82
CA ILE A 674 15.19 -17.84 -16.10
C ILE A 674 15.70 -17.92 -17.54
N GLN A 675 15.92 -19.12 -18.08
CA GLN A 675 16.24 -19.30 -19.49
C GLN A 675 15.13 -18.78 -20.39
N ALA A 676 13.88 -19.17 -20.12
CA ALA A 676 12.70 -18.71 -20.84
C ALA A 676 12.53 -17.19 -20.74
N SER A 677 12.75 -16.61 -19.56
CA SER A 677 12.73 -15.16 -19.36
C SER A 677 13.75 -14.46 -20.26
N GLY A 678 15.00 -14.90 -20.26
CA GLY A 678 16.03 -14.37 -21.12
C GLY A 678 15.70 -14.46 -22.62
N ASP A 679 15.21 -15.62 -23.09
CA ASP A 679 14.78 -15.79 -24.48
C ASP A 679 13.55 -14.92 -24.84
N THR A 680 12.59 -14.77 -23.94
CA THR A 680 11.43 -13.88 -24.14
C THR A 680 11.87 -12.42 -24.29
N LEU A 681 12.71 -11.92 -23.38
CA LEU A 681 13.20 -10.54 -23.40
C LEU A 681 14.07 -10.26 -24.64
N ALA A 682 14.91 -11.23 -25.04
CA ALA A 682 15.68 -11.14 -26.27
C ALA A 682 14.78 -11.08 -27.51
N SER A 683 13.72 -11.93 -27.56
CA SER A 683 12.73 -11.95 -28.65
C SER A 683 12.07 -10.59 -28.85
N LEU A 684 11.60 -9.96 -27.76
CA LEU A 684 10.95 -8.66 -27.83
C LEU A 684 11.88 -7.55 -28.36
N SER A 685 13.14 -7.59 -27.96
CA SER A 685 14.11 -6.60 -28.44
C SER A 685 14.54 -6.84 -29.88
N LEU A 686 14.73 -8.11 -30.29
CA LEU A 686 15.01 -8.51 -31.67
C LEU A 686 13.87 -8.15 -32.63
N HIS A 687 12.61 -8.27 -32.17
CA HIS A 687 11.42 -7.86 -32.93
C HIS A 687 11.53 -6.39 -33.36
N LEU A 688 11.77 -5.47 -32.44
CA LEU A 688 11.85 -4.04 -32.72
C LEU A 688 13.16 -3.62 -33.41
N HIS A 689 14.20 -4.44 -33.28
CA HIS A 689 15.44 -4.31 -34.04
C HIS A 689 15.28 -4.85 -35.49
N GLY A 690 14.12 -5.41 -35.87
CA GLY A 690 13.80 -5.87 -37.21
C GLY A 690 14.37 -7.25 -37.56
N ARG A 691 14.79 -8.07 -36.60
CA ARG A 691 15.25 -9.46 -36.74
C ARG A 691 14.12 -10.43 -36.40
N PHE A 692 13.09 -10.48 -37.25
CA PHE A 692 11.83 -11.14 -36.96
C PHE A 692 11.92 -12.67 -36.83
N VAL A 693 12.74 -13.33 -37.68
CA VAL A 693 12.93 -14.81 -37.66
C VAL A 693 13.68 -15.19 -36.38
N ASP A 694 14.80 -14.53 -36.10
CA ASP A 694 15.55 -14.78 -34.86
C ASP A 694 14.71 -14.53 -33.60
N ALA A 695 13.85 -13.50 -33.65
CA ALA A 695 12.92 -13.19 -32.57
C ALA A 695 11.90 -14.32 -32.36
N MET A 696 11.36 -14.91 -33.47
CA MET A 696 10.41 -16.01 -33.39
C MET A 696 11.09 -17.27 -32.84
N ASP A 697 12.31 -17.59 -33.30
CA ASP A 697 13.07 -18.78 -32.82
C ASP A 697 13.33 -18.70 -31.32
N ARG A 698 13.67 -17.50 -30.81
CA ARG A 698 13.84 -17.27 -29.37
C ARG A 698 12.51 -17.42 -28.61
N ASN A 699 11.44 -16.87 -29.18
CA ASN A 699 10.11 -16.92 -28.57
C ASN A 699 9.58 -18.36 -28.47
N GLU A 700 9.71 -19.18 -29.51
CA GLU A 700 9.27 -20.58 -29.52
C GLU A 700 10.06 -21.42 -28.49
N ARG A 701 11.38 -21.19 -28.38
CA ARG A 701 12.17 -21.83 -27.31
C ARG A 701 11.70 -21.46 -25.94
N ALA A 702 11.43 -20.14 -25.70
CA ALA A 702 10.91 -19.67 -24.42
C ALA A 702 9.59 -20.34 -24.07
N ILE A 703 8.64 -20.41 -25.02
CA ILE A 703 7.33 -21.07 -24.83
C ILE A 703 7.53 -22.56 -24.52
N GLY A 704 8.41 -23.26 -25.25
CA GLY A 704 8.71 -24.68 -25.01
C GLY A 704 9.26 -24.94 -23.60
N LEU A 705 10.12 -24.05 -23.09
CA LEU A 705 10.61 -24.14 -21.70
C LEU A 705 9.51 -23.84 -20.67
N LEU A 706 8.65 -22.86 -20.94
CA LEU A 706 7.53 -22.51 -20.06
C LEU A 706 6.48 -23.62 -20.00
N ASP A 707 6.21 -24.31 -21.10
CA ASP A 707 5.26 -25.42 -21.15
C ASP A 707 5.74 -26.61 -20.32
N GLN A 708 7.06 -26.86 -20.29
CA GLN A 708 7.67 -27.87 -19.42
C GLN A 708 7.61 -27.52 -17.93
N ALA A 709 7.61 -26.22 -17.60
CA ALA A 709 7.59 -25.73 -16.22
C ALA A 709 6.20 -25.78 -15.54
N GLY A 710 5.14 -26.18 -16.28
CA GLY A 710 3.75 -26.31 -15.76
C GLY A 710 2.96 -25.00 -15.72
N ASP A 711 1.69 -25.08 -15.29
CA ASP A 711 0.70 -23.98 -15.37
C ASP A 711 0.86 -22.86 -14.33
N ARG A 712 2.08 -22.55 -13.88
CA ARG A 712 2.29 -21.40 -13.01
C ARG A 712 2.28 -20.10 -13.82
N TRP A 713 1.09 -19.56 -14.03
CA TRP A 713 0.86 -18.23 -14.58
C TRP A 713 0.95 -17.21 -13.46
N PHE A 714 1.69 -16.13 -13.63
CA PHE A 714 1.63 -14.93 -12.79
C PHE A 714 2.10 -15.04 -11.32
N GLN A 715 3.35 -15.38 -11.06
CA GLN A 715 3.87 -15.31 -9.68
C GLN A 715 4.68 -14.06 -9.35
N ASN A 716 5.13 -13.27 -10.35
CA ASN A 716 5.95 -12.06 -10.15
C ASN A 716 5.43 -10.89 -10.99
N LEU A 717 6.01 -9.69 -10.78
CA LEU A 717 5.74 -8.46 -11.54
C LEU A 717 5.85 -8.62 -13.07
N SER A 718 6.61 -9.60 -13.58
CA SER A 718 6.73 -9.96 -14.99
C SER A 718 6.05 -11.29 -15.25
N ASP A 719 4.90 -11.26 -15.89
CA ASP A 719 4.31 -12.46 -16.48
C ASP A 719 5.09 -12.85 -17.75
N VAL A 720 6.10 -13.67 -17.57
CA VAL A 720 6.96 -14.14 -18.67
C VAL A 720 6.13 -14.86 -19.73
N ARG A 721 5.15 -15.68 -19.33
CA ARG A 721 4.33 -16.45 -20.27
C ARG A 721 3.38 -15.54 -21.06
N GLY A 722 2.67 -14.61 -20.40
CA GLY A 722 1.83 -13.62 -21.08
C GLY A 722 2.66 -12.75 -22.02
N THR A 723 3.84 -12.37 -21.61
CA THR A 723 4.81 -11.59 -22.42
C THR A 723 5.30 -12.38 -23.64
N ALA A 724 5.64 -13.67 -23.48
CA ALA A 724 6.05 -14.54 -24.58
C ALA A 724 4.95 -14.71 -25.62
N TYR A 725 3.73 -15.01 -25.19
CA TYR A 725 2.57 -15.14 -26.12
C TYR A 725 2.18 -13.80 -26.76
N THR A 726 2.34 -12.67 -26.08
CA THR A 726 2.20 -11.34 -26.68
C THR A 726 3.23 -11.13 -27.80
N GLY A 727 4.50 -11.44 -27.55
CA GLY A 727 5.56 -11.39 -28.55
C GLY A 727 5.27 -12.30 -29.75
N ARG A 728 4.80 -13.53 -29.50
CA ARG A 728 4.37 -14.47 -30.55
C ARG A 728 3.29 -13.89 -31.45
N ALA A 729 2.26 -13.26 -30.88
CA ALA A 729 1.18 -12.66 -31.65
C ALA A 729 1.69 -11.56 -32.59
N LEU A 730 2.57 -10.68 -32.11
CA LEU A 730 3.15 -9.60 -32.92
C LEU A 730 4.04 -10.16 -34.06
N LEU A 731 4.85 -11.14 -33.75
CA LEU A 731 5.73 -11.80 -34.73
C LEU A 731 4.94 -12.61 -35.77
N GLN A 732 3.85 -13.29 -35.39
CA GLN A 732 2.96 -13.96 -36.32
C GLN A 732 2.41 -13.01 -37.37
N TRP A 733 1.97 -11.79 -36.97
CA TRP A 733 1.52 -10.80 -37.93
C TRP A 733 2.63 -10.41 -38.91
N LEU A 734 3.84 -10.09 -38.42
CA LEU A 734 4.98 -9.68 -39.26
C LEU A 734 5.41 -10.77 -40.25
N LEU A 735 5.33 -12.02 -39.84
CA LEU A 735 5.70 -13.19 -40.62
C LEU A 735 4.58 -13.70 -41.56
N GLY A 736 3.45 -12.94 -41.67
CA GLY A 736 2.40 -13.20 -42.66
C GLY A 736 1.24 -14.07 -42.14
N TYR A 737 1.05 -14.21 -40.84
CA TYR A 737 -0.05 -14.97 -40.20
C TYR A 737 -0.99 -14.07 -39.41
N PRO A 738 -1.78 -13.17 -40.03
CA PRO A 738 -2.55 -12.18 -39.33
C PRO A 738 -3.75 -12.73 -38.54
N ASP A 739 -4.34 -13.88 -38.93
CA ASP A 739 -5.47 -14.48 -38.21
C ASP A 739 -4.98 -15.22 -36.97
N ARG A 740 -3.91 -16.00 -37.07
CA ARG A 740 -3.22 -16.62 -35.94
C ARG A 740 -2.73 -15.57 -34.94
N ALA A 741 -2.23 -14.43 -35.43
CA ALA A 741 -1.83 -13.33 -34.57
C ALA A 741 -2.97 -12.83 -33.68
N LEU A 742 -4.15 -12.62 -34.25
CA LEU A 742 -5.33 -12.15 -33.54
C LEU A 742 -5.86 -13.21 -32.56
N GLU A 743 -5.90 -14.48 -32.98
CA GLU A 743 -6.28 -15.61 -32.14
C GLU A 743 -5.36 -15.74 -30.92
N THR A 744 -4.04 -15.70 -31.14
CA THR A 744 -3.02 -15.75 -30.07
C THR A 744 -3.21 -14.58 -29.09
N ALA A 745 -3.39 -13.34 -29.61
CA ALA A 745 -3.60 -12.15 -28.78
C ALA A 745 -4.86 -12.26 -27.93
N ARG A 746 -5.99 -12.71 -28.49
CA ARG A 746 -7.23 -12.90 -27.75
C ARG A 746 -7.14 -14.01 -26.70
N THR A 747 -6.47 -15.10 -27.05
CA THR A 747 -6.27 -16.25 -26.15
C THR A 747 -5.42 -15.87 -24.93
N VAL A 748 -4.29 -15.19 -25.11
CA VAL A 748 -3.46 -14.75 -23.99
C VAL A 748 -4.20 -13.73 -23.13
N TYR A 749 -4.93 -12.80 -23.75
CA TYR A 749 -5.72 -11.83 -23.03
C TYR A 749 -6.84 -12.46 -22.19
N ALA A 750 -7.55 -13.44 -22.72
CA ALA A 750 -8.60 -14.17 -22.00
C ALA A 750 -8.03 -14.90 -20.76
N LYS A 751 -6.87 -15.55 -20.90
CA LYS A 751 -6.16 -16.22 -19.80
C LYS A 751 -5.72 -15.23 -18.72
N VAL A 752 -5.16 -14.09 -19.13
CA VAL A 752 -4.74 -13.02 -18.20
C VAL A 752 -5.93 -12.40 -17.47
N LYS A 753 -7.04 -12.21 -18.17
CA LYS A 753 -8.28 -11.70 -17.57
C LYS A 753 -8.78 -12.63 -16.45
N SER A 754 -8.68 -13.94 -16.61
CA SER A 754 -9.11 -14.92 -15.62
C SER A 754 -8.15 -15.03 -14.41
N SER A 755 -6.92 -14.54 -14.50
CA SER A 755 -5.93 -14.63 -13.42
C SER A 755 -6.18 -13.66 -12.26
N GLY A 756 -7.01 -12.65 -12.45
CA GLY A 756 -7.29 -11.62 -11.43
C GLY A 756 -6.16 -10.62 -11.19
N ASN A 757 -5.06 -10.65 -11.97
CA ASN A 757 -3.96 -9.69 -11.84
C ASN A 757 -4.24 -8.41 -12.66
N PRO A 758 -4.54 -7.25 -12.01
CA PRO A 758 -4.92 -6.03 -12.72
C PRO A 758 -3.80 -5.44 -13.58
N TYR A 759 -2.54 -5.56 -13.11
CA TYR A 759 -1.37 -5.09 -13.84
C TYR A 759 -1.20 -5.84 -15.16
N ALA A 760 -1.13 -7.17 -15.10
CA ALA A 760 -1.02 -8.02 -16.28
C ALA A 760 -2.22 -7.82 -17.22
N HIS A 761 -3.42 -7.67 -16.66
CA HIS A 761 -4.64 -7.40 -17.42
C HIS A 761 -4.56 -6.10 -18.22
N CYS A 762 -4.03 -5.01 -17.64
CA CYS A 762 -3.85 -3.75 -18.35
C CYS A 762 -2.76 -3.84 -19.43
N ILE A 763 -1.58 -4.39 -19.09
CA ILE A 763 -0.45 -4.38 -20.01
C ILE A 763 -0.65 -5.33 -21.19
N VAL A 764 -1.16 -6.55 -20.95
CA VAL A 764 -1.37 -7.54 -22.01
C VAL A 764 -2.49 -7.11 -22.96
N HIS A 765 -3.54 -6.41 -22.47
CA HIS A 765 -4.59 -5.88 -23.35
C HIS A 765 -4.01 -4.91 -24.38
N VAL A 766 -3.26 -3.92 -23.95
CA VAL A 766 -2.69 -2.92 -24.86
C VAL A 766 -1.57 -3.45 -25.72
N SER A 767 -0.72 -4.34 -25.21
CA SER A 767 0.44 -4.86 -25.93
C SER A 767 0.10 -6.03 -26.87
N SER A 768 -1.01 -6.75 -26.68
CA SER A 768 -1.44 -7.85 -27.54
C SER A 768 -2.63 -7.46 -28.42
N VAL A 769 -3.84 -7.37 -27.85
CA VAL A 769 -5.07 -7.18 -28.64
C VAL A 769 -5.04 -5.86 -29.39
N CYS A 770 -4.81 -4.73 -28.70
CA CYS A 770 -4.79 -3.41 -29.34
C CYS A 770 -3.65 -3.30 -30.36
N ALA A 771 -2.45 -3.83 -30.06
CA ALA A 771 -1.33 -3.78 -30.98
C ALA A 771 -1.57 -4.61 -32.26
N VAL A 772 -2.13 -5.82 -32.14
CA VAL A 772 -2.44 -6.66 -33.31
C VAL A 772 -3.55 -6.03 -34.14
N LEU A 773 -4.61 -5.45 -33.53
CA LEU A 773 -5.66 -4.74 -34.26
C LEU A 773 -5.11 -3.53 -35.03
N MET A 774 -4.19 -2.75 -34.41
CA MET A 774 -3.47 -1.67 -35.09
C MET A 774 -2.67 -2.20 -36.28
N TYR A 775 -1.93 -3.28 -36.13
CA TYR A 775 -1.15 -3.90 -37.20
C TYR A 775 -2.03 -4.41 -38.35
N ARG A 776 -3.21 -4.98 -38.04
CA ARG A 776 -4.24 -5.40 -39.00
C ARG A 776 -4.99 -4.24 -39.64
N ARG A 777 -4.80 -3.00 -39.13
CA ARG A 777 -5.54 -1.80 -39.55
C ARG A 777 -7.07 -1.93 -39.33
N ASP A 778 -7.45 -2.68 -38.30
CA ASP A 778 -8.85 -2.84 -37.91
C ASP A 778 -9.23 -1.73 -36.91
N TRP A 779 -9.38 -0.53 -37.45
CA TRP A 779 -9.51 0.70 -36.68
C TRP A 779 -10.79 0.75 -35.84
N SER A 780 -11.88 0.16 -36.33
CA SER A 780 -13.15 0.15 -35.62
C SER A 780 -13.10 -0.70 -34.35
N HIS A 781 -12.54 -1.91 -34.41
CA HIS A 781 -12.35 -2.73 -33.25
C HIS A 781 -11.25 -2.18 -32.35
N LEU A 782 -10.20 -1.58 -32.91
CA LEU A 782 -9.15 -0.94 -32.12
C LEU A 782 -9.69 0.20 -31.26
N LEU A 783 -10.61 1.03 -31.77
CA LEU A 783 -11.21 2.12 -31.01
C LEU A 783 -11.95 1.59 -29.78
N VAL A 784 -12.78 0.57 -29.96
CA VAL A 784 -13.54 -0.05 -28.87
C VAL A 784 -12.61 -0.65 -27.80
N GLU A 785 -11.61 -1.43 -28.23
CA GLU A 785 -10.68 -2.08 -27.30
C GLU A 785 -9.78 -1.08 -26.60
N ALA A 786 -9.36 0.00 -27.27
CA ALA A 786 -8.57 1.08 -26.69
C ALA A 786 -9.36 1.87 -25.63
N GLU A 787 -10.66 2.12 -25.83
CA GLU A 787 -11.52 2.77 -24.85
C GLU A 787 -11.71 1.90 -23.60
N ILE A 788 -11.95 0.60 -23.78
CA ILE A 788 -12.05 -0.38 -22.68
C ILE A 788 -10.71 -0.43 -21.90
N ALA A 789 -9.59 -0.46 -22.63
CA ALA A 789 -8.26 -0.49 -22.02
C ALA A 789 -7.94 0.80 -21.28
N LEU A 790 -8.35 1.98 -21.82
CA LEU A 790 -8.18 3.28 -21.20
C LEU A 790 -8.96 3.37 -19.88
N GLN A 791 -10.24 3.05 -19.90
CA GLN A 791 -11.08 3.04 -18.70
C GLN A 791 -10.50 2.15 -17.60
N ARG A 792 -10.01 0.97 -17.99
CA ARG A 792 -9.38 0.05 -17.03
C ARG A 792 -8.04 0.58 -16.50
N ALA A 793 -7.21 1.14 -17.36
CA ALA A 793 -5.94 1.73 -16.96
C ALA A 793 -6.16 2.92 -16.00
N GLU A 794 -7.22 3.69 -16.17
CA GLU A 794 -7.62 4.76 -15.26
C GLU A 794 -8.16 4.20 -13.94
N GLN A 795 -8.99 3.17 -13.99
CA GLN A 795 -9.52 2.48 -12.80
C GLN A 795 -8.40 1.93 -11.91
N TYR A 796 -7.40 1.30 -12.51
CA TYR A 796 -6.27 0.71 -11.78
C TYR A 796 -5.08 1.66 -11.62
N GLY A 797 -5.13 2.90 -12.14
CA GLY A 797 -4.05 3.86 -12.08
C GLY A 797 -2.81 3.45 -12.90
N HIS A 798 -2.93 2.61 -13.92
CA HIS A 798 -1.79 2.09 -14.69
C HIS A 798 -1.34 3.10 -15.76
N ARG A 799 -0.31 3.91 -15.45
CA ARG A 799 0.16 5.04 -16.26
C ARG A 799 0.55 4.64 -17.69
N GLU A 800 1.38 3.61 -17.85
CA GLU A 800 1.87 3.17 -19.16
C GLU A 800 0.73 2.68 -20.07
N SER A 801 -0.14 1.82 -19.55
CA SER A 801 -1.30 1.35 -20.29
C SER A 801 -2.26 2.47 -20.63
N ARG A 802 -2.41 3.50 -19.78
CA ARG A 802 -3.19 4.71 -20.07
C ARG A 802 -2.62 5.46 -21.26
N LEU A 803 -1.30 5.69 -21.29
CA LEU A 803 -0.62 6.36 -22.41
C LEU A 803 -0.77 5.56 -23.70
N TRP A 804 -0.56 4.25 -23.64
CA TRP A 804 -0.69 3.40 -24.82
C TRP A 804 -2.14 3.31 -25.31
N SER A 805 -3.11 3.23 -24.41
CA SER A 805 -4.53 3.24 -24.78
C SER A 805 -4.94 4.54 -25.46
N ARG A 806 -4.51 5.70 -24.93
CA ARG A 806 -4.73 7.02 -25.57
C ARG A 806 -4.13 7.10 -26.95
N ARG A 807 -2.91 6.59 -27.16
CA ARG A 807 -2.24 6.53 -28.45
C ARG A 807 -3.06 5.70 -29.46
N TYR A 808 -3.53 4.50 -29.07
CA TYR A 808 -4.36 3.65 -29.93
C TYR A 808 -5.72 4.28 -30.23
N GLN A 809 -6.36 4.89 -29.26
CA GLN A 809 -7.60 5.63 -29.43
C GLN A 809 -7.41 6.78 -30.43
N ALA A 810 -6.34 7.56 -30.26
CA ALA A 810 -6.00 8.68 -31.13
C ALA A 810 -5.78 8.23 -32.60
N LEU A 811 -5.01 7.17 -32.81
CA LEU A 811 -4.78 6.58 -34.13
C LEU A 811 -6.10 6.08 -34.75
N ALA A 812 -6.93 5.36 -34.00
CA ALA A 812 -8.19 4.84 -34.49
C ALA A 812 -9.15 5.98 -34.89
N LEU A 813 -9.29 7.03 -34.09
CA LEU A 813 -10.07 8.23 -34.41
C LEU A 813 -9.57 8.91 -35.69
N ALA A 814 -8.25 9.09 -35.80
CA ALA A 814 -7.64 9.69 -36.98
C ALA A 814 -7.99 8.89 -38.26
N MET A 815 -7.87 7.56 -38.20
CA MET A 815 -8.09 6.69 -39.35
C MET A 815 -9.58 6.43 -39.67
N LEU A 816 -10.48 6.69 -38.70
CA LEU A 816 -11.95 6.55 -38.90
C LEU A 816 -12.63 7.85 -39.35
N GLY A 817 -11.88 8.95 -39.59
CA GLY A 817 -12.41 10.19 -40.16
C GLY A 817 -12.38 11.39 -39.21
N GLU A 818 -12.15 11.21 -37.91
CA GLU A 818 -11.94 12.33 -36.95
C GLU A 818 -10.46 12.79 -36.94
N HIS A 819 -9.94 13.11 -38.13
CA HIS A 819 -8.52 13.31 -38.38
C HIS A 819 -7.86 14.37 -37.50
N GLU A 820 -8.42 15.59 -37.42
CA GLU A 820 -7.82 16.70 -36.64
C GLU A 820 -7.78 16.36 -35.15
N ARG A 821 -8.88 15.82 -34.61
CA ARG A 821 -8.95 15.40 -33.21
C ARG A 821 -7.98 14.24 -32.93
N GLY A 822 -7.99 13.22 -33.77
CA GLY A 822 -7.14 12.05 -33.61
C GLY A 822 -5.66 12.39 -33.69
N LEU A 823 -5.23 13.15 -34.70
CA LEU A 823 -3.83 13.57 -34.84
C LEU A 823 -3.36 14.49 -33.71
N SER A 824 -4.19 15.43 -33.25
CA SER A 824 -3.86 16.29 -32.12
C SER A 824 -3.62 15.47 -30.83
N LEU A 825 -4.49 14.51 -30.52
CA LEU A 825 -4.34 13.61 -29.38
C LEU A 825 -3.10 12.71 -29.53
N LEU A 826 -2.82 12.23 -30.75
CA LEU A 826 -1.64 11.41 -31.02
C LEU A 826 -0.35 12.18 -30.72
N TRP A 827 -0.21 13.39 -31.25
CA TRP A 827 0.99 14.20 -31.05
C TRP A 827 1.20 14.55 -29.58
N GLN A 828 0.13 14.86 -28.83
CA GLN A 828 0.20 15.08 -27.40
C GLN A 828 0.71 13.82 -26.66
N ALA A 829 0.18 12.65 -26.99
CA ALA A 829 0.62 11.39 -26.37
C ALA A 829 2.09 11.07 -26.67
N LEU A 830 2.56 11.31 -27.91
CA LEU A 830 3.93 11.07 -28.30
C LEU A 830 4.93 12.03 -27.64
N VAL A 831 4.55 13.30 -27.44
CA VAL A 831 5.35 14.26 -26.67
C VAL A 831 5.49 13.80 -25.22
N GLU A 832 4.38 13.42 -24.57
CA GLU A 832 4.40 12.91 -23.19
C GLU A 832 5.28 11.65 -23.05
N MET A 833 5.25 10.72 -24.00
CA MET A 833 6.11 9.54 -24.01
C MET A 833 7.60 9.90 -24.13
N ARG A 834 7.94 10.81 -25.03
CA ARG A 834 9.34 11.25 -25.27
C ARG A 834 9.92 11.97 -24.05
N GLU A 835 9.16 12.83 -23.38
CA GLU A 835 9.56 13.50 -22.14
C GLU A 835 9.92 12.51 -21.03
N GLN A 836 9.33 11.32 -21.04
CA GLN A 836 9.65 10.22 -20.14
C GLN A 836 10.81 9.33 -20.61
N GLY A 837 11.45 9.68 -21.73
CA GLY A 837 12.48 8.87 -22.39
C GLY A 837 11.95 7.57 -23.00
N ASN A 838 10.62 7.40 -23.09
CA ASN A 838 9.99 6.22 -23.68
C ASN A 838 9.80 6.43 -25.19
N HIS A 839 10.60 5.72 -25.99
CA HIS A 839 10.55 5.76 -27.46
C HIS A 839 9.86 4.52 -28.06
N PHE A 840 9.30 3.64 -27.20
CA PHE A 840 8.68 2.38 -27.64
C PHE A 840 7.45 2.61 -28.52
N GLY A 841 7.51 2.14 -29.78
CA GLY A 841 6.44 2.28 -30.77
C GLY A 841 6.30 3.67 -31.40
N VAL A 842 6.98 4.68 -30.87
CA VAL A 842 6.91 6.08 -31.36
C VAL A 842 7.21 6.22 -32.86
N PRO A 843 8.23 5.55 -33.46
CA PRO A 843 8.46 5.65 -34.90
C PRO A 843 7.27 5.18 -35.73
N LEU A 844 6.64 4.05 -35.36
CA LEU A 844 5.49 3.51 -36.10
C LEU A 844 4.28 4.45 -36.01
N ASP A 845 4.05 5.06 -34.87
CA ASP A 845 2.94 5.99 -34.69
C ASP A 845 3.07 7.24 -35.54
N TYR A 846 4.29 7.79 -35.63
CA TYR A 846 4.57 8.87 -36.56
C TYR A 846 4.40 8.44 -38.03
N LEU A 847 4.79 7.21 -38.41
CA LEU A 847 4.56 6.68 -39.75
C LEU A 847 3.06 6.53 -40.07
N LEU A 848 2.25 6.03 -39.13
CA LEU A 848 0.81 5.92 -39.28
C LEU A 848 0.14 7.30 -39.35
N GLY A 849 0.62 8.26 -38.56
CA GLY A 849 0.18 9.66 -38.63
C GLY A 849 0.54 10.32 -39.97
N ALA A 850 1.74 10.07 -40.50
CA ALA A 850 2.16 10.54 -41.82
C ALA A 850 1.28 9.94 -42.94
N GLU A 851 0.98 8.64 -42.86
CA GLU A 851 0.07 7.99 -43.81
C GLU A 851 -1.32 8.58 -43.77
N CYS A 852 -1.87 8.87 -42.56
CA CYS A 852 -3.15 9.55 -42.40
C CYS A 852 -3.16 10.93 -43.06
N CYS A 853 -2.10 11.72 -42.89
CA CYS A 853 -1.95 13.03 -43.53
C CYS A 853 -1.87 12.91 -45.04
N LEU A 854 -1.09 11.95 -45.57
CA LEU A 854 -0.97 11.70 -47.01
C LEU A 854 -2.31 11.35 -47.68
N GLN A 855 -3.10 10.49 -47.05
CA GLN A 855 -4.44 10.11 -47.55
C GLN A 855 -5.38 11.31 -47.74
N ARG A 856 -5.09 12.41 -47.04
CA ARG A 856 -5.87 13.67 -47.15
C ARG A 856 -5.22 14.72 -48.02
N GLY A 857 -4.05 14.46 -48.54
CA GLY A 857 -3.29 15.42 -49.31
C GLY A 857 -2.56 16.49 -48.45
N ASP A 858 -2.49 16.30 -47.13
CA ASP A 858 -1.72 17.20 -46.23
C ASP A 858 -0.24 16.81 -46.24
N VAL A 859 0.43 17.24 -47.32
CA VAL A 859 1.83 16.86 -47.60
C VAL A 859 2.79 17.43 -46.57
N ASP A 860 2.51 18.65 -46.09
CA ASP A 860 3.42 19.31 -45.11
C ASP A 860 3.43 18.61 -43.75
N ARG A 861 2.25 18.32 -43.20
CA ARG A 861 2.16 17.53 -41.95
C ARG A 861 2.70 16.11 -42.09
N ALA A 862 2.47 15.47 -43.23
CA ALA A 862 3.02 14.17 -43.55
C ALA A 862 4.56 14.20 -43.54
N ARG A 863 5.16 15.22 -44.13
CA ARG A 863 6.63 15.44 -44.11
C ARG A 863 7.15 15.58 -42.69
N LEU A 864 6.56 16.44 -41.89
CA LEU A 864 6.97 16.65 -40.51
C LEU A 864 6.90 15.36 -39.68
N ALA A 865 5.80 14.60 -39.82
CA ALA A 865 5.67 13.32 -39.10
C ALA A 865 6.69 12.27 -39.55
N LEU A 866 6.99 12.20 -40.85
CA LEU A 866 7.99 11.27 -41.39
C LEU A 866 9.41 11.65 -40.98
N ASP A 867 9.74 12.93 -40.92
CA ASP A 867 11.03 13.45 -40.45
C ASP A 867 11.21 13.16 -38.96
N GLU A 868 10.17 13.31 -38.15
CA GLU A 868 10.19 12.91 -36.74
C GLU A 868 10.38 11.39 -36.56
N ALA A 869 9.67 10.55 -37.35
CA ALA A 869 9.88 9.10 -37.34
C ALA A 869 11.35 8.73 -37.65
N ASN A 870 11.92 9.34 -38.71
CA ASN A 870 13.31 9.11 -39.10
C ASN A 870 14.31 9.61 -38.04
N THR A 871 14.01 10.73 -37.39
CA THR A 871 14.83 11.29 -36.31
C THR A 871 14.87 10.32 -35.13
N VAL A 872 13.72 9.83 -34.68
CA VAL A 872 13.67 8.84 -33.58
C VAL A 872 14.38 7.54 -34.00
N MET A 873 14.18 7.02 -35.20
CA MET A 873 14.85 5.83 -35.69
C MET A 873 16.38 5.98 -35.82
N SER A 874 16.88 7.21 -36.04
CA SER A 874 18.33 7.48 -36.09
C SER A 874 18.96 7.64 -34.70
N LEU A 875 18.17 8.06 -33.71
CA LEU A 875 18.60 8.22 -32.31
C LEU A 875 18.61 6.87 -31.56
N CYS A 876 17.89 5.90 -32.05
CA CYS A 876 17.75 4.60 -31.42
C CYS A 876 17.67 3.46 -32.45
N ASP A 877 17.88 2.20 -31.99
CA ASP A 877 17.92 1.01 -32.85
C ASP A 877 16.52 0.53 -33.31
N ALA A 878 15.49 1.39 -33.30
CA ALA A 878 14.10 1.04 -33.58
C ALA A 878 13.79 0.96 -35.08
N VAL A 879 14.43 0.05 -35.77
CA VAL A 879 14.42 -0.04 -37.24
C VAL A 879 13.41 -1.05 -37.82
N ALA A 880 12.57 -1.69 -36.98
CA ALA A 880 11.61 -2.71 -37.43
C ALA A 880 10.75 -2.24 -38.63
N PHE A 881 10.26 -1.02 -38.59
CA PHE A 881 9.38 -0.43 -39.58
C PHE A 881 10.09 0.52 -40.57
N LYS A 882 11.43 0.40 -40.73
CA LYS A 882 12.20 1.25 -41.66
C LYS A 882 11.71 1.10 -43.09
N SER A 883 11.22 -0.10 -43.50
CA SER A 883 10.63 -0.31 -44.82
C SER A 883 9.35 0.54 -45.05
N GLU A 884 8.52 0.75 -43.99
CA GLU A 884 7.35 1.61 -44.08
C GLU A 884 7.77 3.10 -44.22
N ALA A 885 8.82 3.52 -43.51
CA ALA A 885 9.36 4.86 -43.68
C ALA A 885 9.81 5.12 -45.13
N LEU A 886 10.56 4.17 -45.72
CA LEU A 886 11.01 4.24 -47.09
C LEU A 886 9.83 4.26 -48.09
N ARG A 887 8.78 3.42 -47.87
CA ARG A 887 7.56 3.40 -48.66
C ARG A 887 6.86 4.76 -48.63
N LEU A 888 6.70 5.35 -47.44
CA LEU A 888 6.05 6.64 -47.27
C LEU A 888 6.85 7.80 -47.86
N GLU A 889 8.21 7.73 -47.84
CA GLU A 889 9.04 8.70 -48.56
C GLU A 889 8.73 8.70 -50.08
N GLY A 890 8.56 7.52 -50.68
CA GLY A 890 8.16 7.40 -52.08
C GLY A 890 6.77 7.99 -52.32
N GLU A 891 5.78 7.69 -51.48
CA GLU A 891 4.41 8.24 -51.62
C GLU A 891 4.38 9.75 -51.42
N LEU A 892 5.17 10.27 -50.48
CA LEU A 892 5.26 11.70 -50.20
C LEU A 892 5.88 12.48 -51.37
N ARG A 893 6.88 11.88 -52.05
CA ARG A 893 7.49 12.47 -53.26
C ARG A 893 6.47 12.62 -54.38
N LEU A 894 5.62 11.59 -54.56
CA LEU A 894 4.55 11.65 -55.58
C LEU A 894 3.48 12.70 -55.22
N ALA A 895 3.03 12.72 -53.94
CA ALA A 895 2.00 13.65 -53.51
C ALA A 895 2.43 15.13 -53.56
N GLY A 896 3.73 15.41 -53.36
CA GLY A 896 4.29 16.79 -53.41
C GLY A 896 4.73 17.26 -54.81
N SER A 897 4.52 16.47 -55.87
CA SER A 897 4.97 16.77 -57.22
C SER A 897 3.81 17.09 -58.17
N ALA A 898 4.12 17.77 -59.28
CA ALA A 898 3.14 17.98 -60.37
C ALA A 898 2.84 16.63 -61.05
N HIS A 899 1.63 16.52 -61.61
CA HIS A 899 1.22 15.29 -62.36
C HIS A 899 2.24 14.98 -63.47
N HIS A 900 2.78 13.78 -63.52
CA HIS A 900 3.76 13.26 -64.50
C HIS A 900 5.19 13.89 -64.36
N ASP A 901 5.57 14.30 -63.12
CA ASP A 901 6.99 14.67 -62.89
C ASP A 901 7.86 13.38 -62.87
N ARG A 902 8.50 13.08 -64.00
CA ARG A 902 9.37 11.92 -64.16
C ARG A 902 10.53 11.84 -63.16
N THR A 903 10.97 12.99 -62.65
CA THR A 903 12.06 13.01 -61.64
C THR A 903 11.53 12.57 -60.30
N ALA A 904 10.36 13.05 -59.92
CA ALA A 904 9.68 12.62 -58.73
C ALA A 904 9.24 11.15 -58.79
N GLU A 905 8.74 10.69 -59.94
CA GLU A 905 8.38 9.26 -60.16
C GLU A 905 9.56 8.33 -60.00
N ARG A 906 10.75 8.64 -60.58
CA ARG A 906 11.98 7.86 -60.45
C ARG A 906 12.43 7.81 -59.00
N ALA A 907 12.48 8.99 -58.31
CA ALA A 907 12.88 9.02 -56.90
C ALA A 907 11.91 8.19 -56.02
N ALA A 908 10.62 8.24 -56.29
CA ALA A 908 9.63 7.43 -55.57
C ALA A 908 9.82 5.94 -55.85
N GLU A 909 10.09 5.56 -57.11
CA GLU A 909 10.38 4.16 -57.50
C GLU A 909 11.60 3.64 -56.74
N ASP A 910 12.68 4.44 -56.65
CA ASP A 910 13.89 4.06 -55.92
C ASP A 910 13.59 3.84 -54.43
N TRP A 911 12.84 4.75 -53.77
CA TRP A 911 12.46 4.60 -52.36
C TRP A 911 11.58 3.38 -52.13
N MET A 912 10.55 3.15 -52.93
CA MET A 912 9.63 2.00 -52.81
C MET A 912 10.34 0.67 -53.11
N THR A 913 11.30 0.66 -54.03
CA THR A 913 12.15 -0.52 -54.32
C THR A 913 13.04 -0.86 -53.13
N GLN A 914 13.67 0.14 -52.53
CA GLN A 914 14.43 -0.05 -51.28
C GLN A 914 13.56 -0.58 -50.15
N ALA A 915 12.34 -0.06 -49.99
CA ALA A 915 11.34 -0.53 -49.01
C ALA A 915 11.05 -2.02 -49.22
N LEU A 916 10.79 -2.43 -50.43
CA LEU A 916 10.50 -3.81 -50.81
C LEU A 916 11.70 -4.74 -50.55
N GLN A 917 12.90 -4.33 -50.93
CA GLN A 917 14.13 -5.08 -50.73
C GLN A 917 14.41 -5.28 -49.24
N LEU A 918 14.23 -4.24 -48.41
CA LEU A 918 14.41 -4.29 -46.98
C LEU A 918 13.39 -5.20 -46.31
N ALA A 919 12.13 -5.12 -46.69
CA ALA A 919 11.07 -5.97 -46.17
C ALA A 919 11.29 -7.44 -46.54
N SER A 920 11.79 -7.69 -47.79
CA SER A 920 12.17 -9.02 -48.24
C SER A 920 13.34 -9.61 -47.43
N ALA A 921 14.42 -8.85 -47.26
CA ALA A 921 15.57 -9.26 -46.46
C ALA A 921 15.23 -9.62 -45.00
N ARG A 922 14.19 -8.99 -44.45
CA ARG A 922 13.66 -9.24 -43.10
C ARG A 922 12.61 -10.33 -43.04
N GLN A 923 12.24 -10.92 -44.18
CA GLN A 923 11.18 -11.92 -44.29
C GLN A 923 9.86 -11.47 -43.68
N ALA A 924 9.44 -10.22 -44.02
CA ALA A 924 8.23 -9.59 -43.54
C ALA A 924 7.17 -9.46 -44.64
N PRO A 925 6.36 -10.51 -44.95
CA PRO A 925 5.48 -10.56 -46.10
C PRO A 925 4.44 -9.43 -46.16
N LEU A 926 3.88 -9.02 -45.00
CA LEU A 926 2.91 -7.92 -44.96
C LEU A 926 3.56 -6.55 -45.27
N LEU A 927 4.77 -6.31 -44.83
CA LEU A 927 5.52 -5.12 -45.21
C LEU A 927 5.97 -5.15 -46.67
N GLN A 928 6.34 -6.34 -47.19
CA GLN A 928 6.59 -6.54 -48.62
C GLN A 928 5.34 -6.22 -49.45
N LEU A 929 4.16 -6.72 -49.06
CA LEU A 929 2.91 -6.49 -49.79
C LEU A 929 2.57 -4.99 -49.85
N ARG A 930 2.75 -4.27 -48.76
CA ARG A 930 2.51 -2.80 -48.70
C ARG A 930 3.47 -2.06 -49.67
N ALA A 931 4.76 -2.38 -49.62
CA ALA A 931 5.74 -1.80 -50.54
C ALA A 931 5.44 -2.12 -52.00
N ALA A 932 5.12 -3.41 -52.29
CA ALA A 932 4.74 -3.85 -53.63
C ALA A 932 3.48 -3.21 -54.17
N LEU A 933 2.47 -2.98 -53.29
CA LEU A 933 1.23 -2.26 -53.69
C LEU A 933 1.53 -0.81 -54.05
N SER A 934 2.35 -0.09 -53.26
CA SER A 934 2.72 1.31 -53.59
C SER A 934 3.50 1.36 -54.90
N LEU A 935 4.50 0.48 -55.07
CA LEU A 935 5.30 0.38 -56.29
C LEU A 935 4.45 -0.07 -57.49
N GLY A 936 3.58 -1.07 -57.34
CA GLY A 936 2.66 -1.54 -58.34
C GLY A 936 1.68 -0.48 -58.83
N ARG A 937 1.14 0.33 -57.93
CA ARG A 937 0.31 1.48 -58.31
C ARG A 937 1.04 2.54 -59.12
N LEU A 938 2.29 2.83 -58.76
CA LEU A 938 3.18 3.74 -59.51
C LEU A 938 3.42 3.17 -60.91
N TRP A 939 3.83 1.89 -61.04
CA TRP A 939 4.11 1.27 -62.32
C TRP A 939 2.84 1.18 -63.21
N ARG A 940 1.68 0.91 -62.60
CA ARG A 940 0.41 0.94 -63.32
C ARG A 940 0.10 2.34 -63.87
N GLY A 941 0.33 3.36 -63.10
CA GLY A 941 0.15 4.78 -63.54
C GLY A 941 1.11 5.12 -64.69
N GLN A 942 2.27 4.48 -64.78
CA GLN A 942 3.25 4.58 -65.89
C GLN A 942 2.95 3.68 -67.07
N GLY A 943 1.88 2.87 -67.03
CA GLY A 943 1.54 1.89 -68.09
C GLY A 943 2.37 0.60 -68.07
N ARG A 944 3.13 0.35 -67.00
CA ARG A 944 4.01 -0.83 -66.82
C ARG A 944 3.25 -1.96 -66.12
N ASN A 945 2.10 -2.34 -66.63
CA ASN A 945 1.23 -3.34 -66.02
C ASN A 945 1.85 -4.74 -66.00
N ASP A 946 2.64 -5.12 -67.05
CA ASP A 946 3.37 -6.38 -67.12
C ASP A 946 4.35 -6.62 -65.98
N ALA A 947 4.86 -5.56 -65.35
CA ALA A 947 5.73 -5.63 -64.18
C ALA A 947 4.91 -5.49 -62.85
N ALA A 948 3.90 -4.64 -62.83
CA ALA A 948 3.14 -4.31 -61.65
C ALA A 948 2.29 -5.49 -61.13
N HIS A 949 1.54 -6.17 -62.02
CA HIS A 949 0.65 -7.26 -61.67
C HIS A 949 1.36 -8.51 -61.14
N PRO A 950 2.44 -9.07 -61.80
CA PRO A 950 3.18 -10.22 -61.28
C PRO A 950 3.87 -9.96 -59.94
N LEU A 951 4.37 -8.73 -59.74
CA LEU A 951 5.00 -8.34 -58.47
C LEU A 951 4.05 -8.50 -57.29
N VAL A 952 2.88 -7.90 -57.38
CA VAL A 952 1.88 -7.96 -56.33
C VAL A 952 1.31 -9.37 -56.16
N LYS A 953 1.04 -10.07 -57.30
CA LYS A 953 0.49 -11.41 -57.33
C LYS A 953 1.44 -12.41 -56.61
N THR A 954 2.71 -12.39 -56.89
CA THR A 954 3.69 -13.33 -56.34
C THR A 954 3.71 -13.23 -54.78
N ILE A 955 3.64 -12.02 -54.23
CA ILE A 955 3.62 -11.82 -52.78
C ILE A 955 2.26 -12.20 -52.18
N TYR A 956 1.12 -11.81 -52.85
CA TYR A 956 -0.23 -12.12 -52.45
C TYR A 956 -0.50 -13.64 -52.41
N ASP A 957 -0.06 -14.40 -53.38
CA ASP A 957 -0.26 -15.85 -53.47
C ASP A 957 0.53 -16.60 -52.36
N GLY A 958 1.49 -15.95 -51.69
CA GLY A 958 2.21 -16.49 -50.57
C GLY A 958 1.40 -16.50 -49.27
N PHE A 959 0.31 -15.79 -49.18
CA PHE A 959 -0.53 -15.74 -47.95
C PHE A 959 -1.55 -16.89 -47.91
N VAL A 960 -1.61 -17.60 -46.80
CA VAL A 960 -2.50 -18.74 -46.56
C VAL A 960 -3.69 -18.37 -45.67
N GLU A 961 -3.70 -17.12 -45.13
CA GLU A 961 -4.73 -16.62 -44.23
C GLU A 961 -4.81 -15.07 -44.28
N GLY A 962 -5.76 -14.47 -43.61
CA GLY A 962 -5.88 -13.01 -43.47
C GLY A 962 -6.45 -12.29 -44.70
N HIS A 963 -7.11 -12.99 -45.59
CA HIS A 963 -7.67 -12.42 -46.83
C HIS A 963 -8.77 -11.35 -46.61
N ASP A 964 -9.30 -11.25 -45.39
CA ASP A 964 -10.25 -10.23 -44.93
C ASP A 964 -9.54 -8.95 -44.38
N THR A 965 -8.23 -8.97 -44.22
CA THR A 965 -7.45 -7.80 -43.72
C THR A 965 -7.43 -6.68 -44.76
N VAL A 966 -7.24 -5.44 -44.32
CA VAL A 966 -7.21 -4.25 -45.19
C VAL A 966 -6.15 -4.37 -46.27
N ASP A 967 -4.93 -4.84 -45.89
CA ASP A 967 -3.80 -4.99 -46.83
C ASP A 967 -4.04 -6.04 -47.89
N LEU A 968 -4.58 -7.24 -47.56
CA LEU A 968 -4.83 -8.29 -48.49
C LEU A 968 -6.05 -8.01 -49.38
N ARG A 969 -7.09 -7.34 -48.82
CA ARG A 969 -8.20 -6.84 -49.66
C ARG A 969 -7.74 -5.80 -50.68
N ALA A 970 -6.87 -4.89 -50.28
CA ALA A 970 -6.28 -3.88 -51.18
C ALA A 970 -5.44 -4.53 -52.30
N ALA A 971 -4.67 -5.60 -51.95
CA ALA A 971 -3.93 -6.35 -52.94
C ALA A 971 -4.87 -7.10 -53.92
N ARG A 972 -5.89 -7.76 -53.41
CA ARG A 972 -6.91 -8.43 -54.27
C ARG A 972 -7.58 -7.45 -55.19
N GLN A 973 -8.05 -6.29 -54.68
CA GLN A 973 -8.66 -5.24 -55.50
C GLN A 973 -7.72 -4.74 -56.59
N PHE A 974 -6.40 -4.63 -56.26
CA PHE A 974 -5.36 -4.28 -57.25
C PHE A 974 -5.27 -5.35 -58.33
N LEU A 975 -5.27 -6.64 -58.00
CA LEU A 975 -5.15 -7.75 -58.92
C LEU A 975 -6.43 -7.92 -59.76
N ASP A 976 -7.63 -7.75 -59.22
CA ASP A 976 -8.91 -7.84 -59.93
C ASP A 976 -9.11 -6.78 -60.99
N GLN A 977 -8.36 -5.66 -60.98
CA GLN A 977 -8.36 -4.66 -62.06
C GLN A 977 -7.65 -5.12 -63.33
N GLY A 978 -7.09 -6.33 -63.32
CA GLY A 978 -6.39 -6.95 -64.46
C GLY A 978 -4.99 -6.37 -64.74
N PRO A 979 -4.22 -7.04 -65.65
CA PRO A 979 -2.91 -6.59 -66.08
C PRO A 979 -2.92 -5.30 -66.88
#